data_1c1db9d44941767145f7daaac836dace
#
_entry.id   1c1db9d44941767145f7daaac836dace
#
_cell.length_a   1.000
_cell.length_b   1.000
_cell.length_c   1.000
_cell.angle_alpha   90.00
_cell.angle_beta   90.00
_cell.angle_gamma   90.00
#
_symmetry.space_group_name_H-M   'P 1'
#
loop_
_entity.id
_entity.type
_entity.pdbx_description
1 polymer ?
#
loop_
_entity_poly.entity_id
_entity_poly.type
_entity_poly.pdbx_seq_one_letter_code
_entity_poly.pdbx_strand_id
1 'polypeptide(L)'
;MTRKLAAYAAGLMACSSFTAPAFAQDSEDQATPTPPRDDNVIIVTATRRAQDVQDIPIAVTAISPQALENQGVDNIQEVATLAPSFTSSQAQLASGSVVLRIRGVGTTSNNIGFESAVGIFIDGAYQSRPGVALSEFVDIERVEVLRGPQGTLFGRNTSAGALNITTKRADVNEFEGFVNASYGSFEEISVQGAVNVPIVQDTLALRVTGAWRQRDGFLDVVDRTGTVIGDTNDVDQYLVRAQLGWDTESGVRGRLIADYSKSKSSCCGAIELFQSPLVTGGAYAAVGLGLNGGNGQSVVATTPFDQTTFEEALDNRTVSANFAPVADIDNWGITGELEFPISDSADLIFIGSYRKYESFENYDSDFTDLDIFNVDALELELETWTAELRLQGEGAEGRLNYVLGGYFSDESIDQSVSFALGSEYDENVGALLFVPTGGALGPTPLELFTGIDPAGTSNTNRFQQSAQSYSVFGNVSYELVEGLELTLGARYSWEEKDGGFTQTAVNNQICPATLGALGFIPAALQPSFIGLGCFGFTAPADLPQSAVLPLVRTFQSEFSDEELIYTARIGYAFADPVNIYASFTHGYKAGGINLDTTAAVGGADPTFLSEEVDAYEIGVKSRFLDDAVTLNLAAFYEEFTNFQVLEFTGTAFQTFNVPVARSSGLEIESAIRPTDELTFNASATILDARYPEDCAGTSTAVTVLSLCGNKLTNAADVVAIFGGLWEKPLTDSVEFFLSGQIRLESDQRTSTQAIVPPGAAQIAAAGSVQAAIDAAPLIIADVQDGKEFINLRTGLRFNDGQFAIEGFVNNLTDNVVRGVTFNTTLRGSGAANSRSAFSLQPRTYGVTVRAKF
;
A
#
# COMPACT_ATOMS: atom_id res chain seq x y z
N MET A 1 -35.00 5.66 12.24
CA MET A 1 -33.62 5.89 12.69
C MET A 1 -33.47 6.74 13.97
N THR A 2 -34.38 7.59 14.35
CA THR A 2 -34.30 8.50 15.53
C THR A 2 -34.56 7.85 16.91
N ARG A 3 -34.74 6.54 17.02
CA ARG A 3 -35.01 5.84 18.32
C ARG A 3 -33.82 5.00 18.83
N LYS A 4 -32.78 4.80 18.05
CA LYS A 4 -31.58 4.03 18.48
C LYS A 4 -30.46 4.91 19.08
N LEU A 5 -30.37 6.17 18.70
CA LEU A 5 -29.39 7.12 19.24
C LEU A 5 -29.61 7.46 20.74
N ALA A 6 -30.86 7.43 21.22
CA ALA A 6 -31.14 7.73 22.61
C ALA A 6 -30.74 6.61 23.60
N ALA A 7 -30.49 5.39 23.14
CA ALA A 7 -30.13 4.27 23.98
C ALA A 7 -28.61 4.18 24.23
N TYR A 8 -27.80 4.68 23.31
CA TYR A 8 -26.33 4.69 23.43
C TYR A 8 -25.80 5.87 24.25
N ALA A 9 -26.47 7.03 24.19
CA ALA A 9 -26.11 8.18 25.00
C ALA A 9 -26.39 7.98 26.50
N ALA A 10 -27.33 7.10 26.88
CA ALA A 10 -27.64 6.76 28.26
C ALA A 10 -26.64 5.78 28.90
N GLY A 11 -25.87 5.02 28.09
CA GLY A 11 -24.86 4.09 28.59
C GLY A 11 -23.54 4.77 28.99
N LEU A 12 -23.21 5.89 28.37
CA LEU A 12 -21.97 6.64 28.65
C LEU A 12 -22.07 7.55 29.89
N MET A 13 -23.26 7.92 30.31
CA MET A 13 -23.45 8.73 31.52
C MET A 13 -23.53 7.93 32.84
N ALA A 14 -23.52 6.60 32.79
CA ALA A 14 -23.64 5.76 33.99
C ALA A 14 -22.29 5.38 34.63
N CYS A 15 -21.15 5.70 33.99
CA CYS A 15 -19.81 5.39 34.51
C CYS A 15 -19.13 6.50 35.31
N SER A 16 -19.79 7.63 35.58
CA SER A 16 -19.17 8.79 36.25
C SER A 16 -19.37 8.88 37.77
N SER A 17 -19.64 7.78 38.47
CA SER A 17 -19.81 7.80 39.92
C SER A 17 -19.04 6.69 40.65
N PHE A 18 -17.75 6.51 40.36
CA PHE A 18 -16.84 5.84 41.26
C PHE A 18 -15.93 6.87 41.93
N THR A 19 -16.35 7.36 43.11
CA THR A 19 -15.49 8.11 44.02
C THR A 19 -14.54 7.14 44.71
N ALA A 20 -13.27 7.14 44.34
CA ALA A 20 -12.22 6.50 45.12
C ALA A 20 -11.92 7.33 46.37
N PRO A 21 -11.68 6.70 47.54
CA PRO A 21 -11.28 7.44 48.74
C PRO A 21 -9.84 7.93 48.58
N ALA A 22 -9.64 9.24 48.73
CA ALA A 22 -8.32 9.84 48.80
C ALA A 22 -7.64 9.42 50.12
N PHE A 23 -6.54 8.70 50.01
CA PHE A 23 -5.57 8.62 51.11
C PHE A 23 -4.51 9.70 50.87
N ALA A 24 -4.62 10.77 51.64
CA ALA A 24 -3.54 11.74 51.77
C ALA A 24 -2.49 11.16 52.71
N GLN A 25 -1.26 11.02 52.22
CA GLN A 25 -0.10 10.81 53.05
C GLN A 25 1.00 11.74 52.55
N ASP A 26 1.21 12.80 53.38
CA ASP A 26 2.34 13.70 53.21
C ASP A 26 3.66 12.94 53.42
N SER A 27 4.50 12.91 52.44
CA SER A 27 5.93 12.74 52.59
C SER A 27 6.62 13.71 51.65
N GLU A 28 7.24 14.75 52.19
CA GLU A 28 8.23 15.57 51.53
C GLU A 28 9.44 14.70 51.21
N ASP A 29 9.47 14.11 50.02
CA ASP A 29 10.72 13.65 49.43
C ASP A 29 11.06 14.61 48.29
N GLN A 30 12.27 15.15 48.36
CA GLN A 30 12.84 16.05 47.37
C GLN A 30 12.97 15.27 46.06
N ALA A 31 11.97 15.43 45.19
CA ALA A 31 12.08 15.00 43.81
C ALA A 31 13.34 15.62 43.16
N THR A 32 14.27 14.80 42.81
CA THR A 32 15.34 15.19 41.85
C THR A 32 14.63 15.74 40.65
N PRO A 33 14.94 16.97 40.17
CA PRO A 33 14.30 17.49 38.98
C PRO A 33 14.59 16.52 37.83
N THR A 34 13.55 15.92 37.27
CA THR A 34 13.62 15.26 35.95
C THR A 34 14.19 16.31 35.02
N PRO A 35 15.26 16.03 34.26
CA PRO A 35 15.75 16.99 33.29
C PRO A 35 14.59 17.36 32.36
N PRO A 36 14.45 18.62 31.97
CA PRO A 36 13.41 19.03 31.04
C PRO A 36 13.48 18.08 29.83
N ARG A 37 12.38 17.43 29.49
CA ARG A 37 12.27 16.69 28.23
C ARG A 37 12.58 17.69 27.16
N ASP A 38 13.69 17.49 26.45
CA ASP A 38 14.03 18.28 25.31
C ASP A 38 13.08 17.86 24.19
N ASP A 39 11.98 18.57 24.02
CA ASP A 39 10.92 18.27 23.02
C ASP A 39 11.43 18.29 21.58
N ASN A 40 12.71 18.55 21.37
CA ASN A 40 13.40 18.61 20.10
C ASN A 40 14.12 17.31 19.73
N VAL A 41 14.26 16.35 20.65
CA VAL A 41 14.94 15.07 20.39
C VAL A 41 13.94 14.03 19.92
N ILE A 42 14.02 13.61 18.67
CA ILE A 42 13.19 12.55 18.10
C ILE A 42 13.98 11.24 18.15
N ILE A 43 13.57 10.35 19.04
CA ILE A 43 14.18 9.01 19.17
C ILE A 43 13.59 8.08 18.12
N VAL A 44 14.45 7.37 17.41
CA VAL A 44 14.11 6.35 16.41
C VAL A 44 14.77 5.02 16.74
N THR A 45 14.23 3.95 16.15
CA THR A 45 14.74 2.58 16.28
C THR A 45 15.19 1.97 14.95
N ALA A 46 15.44 2.82 13.98
CA ALA A 46 15.87 2.47 12.63
C ALA A 46 17.14 1.58 12.59
N THR A 47 18.01 1.69 13.60
CA THR A 47 19.21 0.87 13.76
C THR A 47 19.00 -0.32 14.72
N ARG A 48 17.76 -0.67 15.05
CA ARG A 48 17.36 -1.63 16.10
C ARG A 48 17.79 -1.19 17.52
N ARG A 49 18.13 0.07 17.69
CA ARG A 49 18.51 0.70 18.96
C ARG A 49 17.84 2.08 19.05
N ALA A 50 17.46 2.50 20.25
CA ALA A 50 16.89 3.84 20.47
C ALA A 50 18.02 4.89 20.36
N GLN A 51 17.95 5.75 19.34
CA GLN A 51 18.94 6.79 19.06
C GLN A 51 18.26 8.07 18.58
N ASP A 52 18.88 9.23 18.76
CA ASP A 52 18.41 10.48 18.16
C ASP A 52 18.47 10.36 16.63
N VAL A 53 17.41 10.79 15.96
CA VAL A 53 17.31 10.80 14.49
C VAL A 53 18.45 11.59 13.84
N GLN A 54 19.00 12.58 14.52
CA GLN A 54 20.11 13.42 14.02
C GLN A 54 21.47 12.71 14.09
N ASP A 55 21.61 11.72 14.97
CA ASP A 55 22.89 11.03 15.19
C ASP A 55 23.08 9.81 14.29
N ILE A 56 21.98 9.29 13.71
CA ILE A 56 22.07 8.09 12.88
C ILE A 56 22.45 8.40 11.43
N PRO A 57 23.41 7.67 10.82
CA PRO A 57 23.89 7.92 9.46
C PRO A 57 23.02 7.26 8.39
N ILE A 58 21.71 7.51 8.43
CA ILE A 58 20.71 7.03 7.45
C ILE A 58 19.63 8.08 7.22
N ALA A 59 19.02 8.06 6.02
CA ALA A 59 17.86 8.88 5.72
C ALA A 59 16.61 8.23 6.33
N VAL A 60 15.98 8.90 7.29
CA VAL A 60 14.75 8.47 7.95
C VAL A 60 13.86 9.66 8.25
N THR A 61 12.56 9.53 7.96
CA THR A 61 11.54 10.47 8.43
C THR A 61 10.85 9.86 9.64
N ALA A 62 11.02 10.48 10.79
CA ALA A 62 10.38 10.06 12.03
C ALA A 62 9.16 10.94 12.32
N ILE A 63 8.00 10.32 12.47
CA ILE A 63 6.72 10.98 12.66
C ILE A 63 6.26 10.71 14.09
N SER A 64 6.17 11.78 14.88
CA SER A 64 5.74 11.72 16.28
C SER A 64 4.21 11.56 16.39
N PRO A 65 3.68 11.10 17.55
CA PRO A 65 2.25 11.05 17.82
C PRO A 65 1.57 12.39 17.59
N GLN A 66 2.23 13.47 18.02
CA GLN A 66 1.72 14.83 17.88
C GLN A 66 1.60 15.25 16.41
N ALA A 67 2.55 14.86 15.55
CA ALA A 67 2.49 15.12 14.12
C ALA A 67 1.32 14.36 13.45
N LEU A 68 1.10 13.10 13.84
CA LEU A 68 -0.05 12.30 13.39
C LEU A 68 -1.37 12.98 13.81
N GLU A 69 -1.49 13.36 15.09
CA GLU A 69 -2.67 14.05 15.61
C GLU A 69 -2.94 15.39 14.93
N ASN A 70 -1.91 16.25 14.78
CA ASN A 70 -2.02 17.60 14.20
C ASN A 70 -2.37 17.59 12.71
N GLN A 71 -2.06 16.49 11.99
CA GLN A 71 -2.36 16.34 10.56
C GLN A 71 -3.55 15.40 10.30
N GLY A 72 -4.04 14.69 11.35
CA GLY A 72 -5.15 13.76 11.23
C GLY A 72 -4.79 12.54 10.38
N VAL A 73 -3.59 12.00 10.60
CA VAL A 73 -3.13 10.77 9.93
C VAL A 73 -3.62 9.58 10.73
N ASP A 74 -4.59 8.87 10.20
CA ASP A 74 -5.31 7.79 10.87
C ASP A 74 -4.97 6.40 10.32
N ASN A 75 -4.18 6.31 9.24
CA ASN A 75 -3.78 5.03 8.63
C ASN A 75 -2.44 5.12 7.86
N ILE A 76 -1.95 3.96 7.38
CA ILE A 76 -0.68 3.86 6.65
C ILE A 76 -0.67 4.70 5.36
N GLN A 77 -1.77 4.75 4.63
CA GLN A 77 -1.84 5.47 3.34
C GLN A 77 -1.63 6.98 3.54
N GLU A 78 -2.14 7.51 4.63
CA GLU A 78 -2.07 8.93 4.96
C GLU A 78 -0.68 9.38 5.46
N VAL A 79 0.24 8.44 5.79
CA VAL A 79 1.67 8.74 6.05
C VAL A 79 2.30 9.51 4.88
N ALA A 80 1.80 9.29 3.67
CA ALA A 80 2.20 10.06 2.48
C ALA A 80 2.05 11.57 2.67
N THR A 81 1.11 12.04 3.49
CA THR A 81 0.93 13.47 3.75
C THR A 81 2.08 14.10 4.54
N LEU A 82 2.86 13.29 5.27
CA LEU A 82 3.96 13.75 6.15
C LEU A 82 5.36 13.46 5.59
N ALA A 83 5.49 12.51 4.64
CA ALA A 83 6.77 12.11 4.10
C ALA A 83 6.78 12.27 2.56
N PRO A 84 7.55 13.23 1.98
CA PRO A 84 7.51 13.51 0.54
C PRO A 84 8.09 12.38 -0.32
N SER A 85 8.99 11.56 0.23
CA SER A 85 9.56 10.38 -0.43
C SER A 85 8.65 9.16 -0.41
N PHE A 86 7.57 9.19 0.40
CA PHE A 86 6.61 8.11 0.54
C PHE A 86 5.32 8.44 -0.21
N THR A 87 4.85 7.50 -1.01
CA THR A 87 3.55 7.59 -1.71
C THR A 87 2.76 6.30 -1.56
N SER A 88 1.45 6.42 -1.59
CA SER A 88 0.53 5.29 -1.55
C SER A 88 -0.51 5.40 -2.66
N SER A 89 -1.00 4.28 -3.13
CA SER A 89 -2.15 4.24 -4.05
C SER A 89 -2.97 2.99 -3.77
N GLN A 90 -4.27 3.07 -4.02
CA GLN A 90 -5.19 1.94 -3.91
C GLN A 90 -5.55 1.42 -5.30
N ALA A 91 -5.73 0.13 -5.43
CA ALA A 91 -6.18 -0.55 -6.62
C ALA A 91 -7.50 -1.32 -6.34
N GLN A 92 -7.73 -2.44 -7.01
CA GLN A 92 -9.03 -3.10 -7.09
C GLN A 92 -9.54 -3.77 -5.79
N LEU A 93 -8.64 -4.34 -4.99
CA LEU A 93 -9.04 -5.18 -3.86
C LEU A 93 -8.89 -4.43 -2.53
N ALA A 94 -9.88 -4.56 -1.63
CA ALA A 94 -9.76 -4.04 -0.27
C ALA A 94 -8.68 -4.78 0.53
N SER A 95 -8.56 -6.10 0.31
CA SER A 95 -7.66 -6.97 1.07
C SER A 95 -6.19 -6.83 0.73
N GLY A 96 -5.83 -6.38 -0.44
CA GLY A 96 -4.46 -6.52 -0.89
C GLY A 96 -3.87 -5.41 -1.73
N SER A 97 -4.67 -4.50 -2.25
CA SER A 97 -4.24 -3.64 -3.35
C SER A 97 -3.72 -2.26 -2.95
N VAL A 98 -3.24 -2.10 -1.72
CA VAL A 98 -2.49 -0.91 -1.36
C VAL A 98 -1.04 -1.06 -1.80
N VAL A 99 -0.60 -0.11 -2.58
CA VAL A 99 0.78 -0.02 -3.06
C VAL A 99 1.48 1.08 -2.29
N LEU A 100 2.54 0.70 -1.58
CA LEU A 100 3.42 1.64 -0.90
C LEU A 100 4.69 1.81 -1.72
N ARG A 101 5.16 3.04 -1.84
CA ARG A 101 6.39 3.38 -2.57
C ARG A 101 7.25 4.31 -1.74
N ILE A 102 8.56 4.06 -1.79
CA ILE A 102 9.58 4.95 -1.26
C ILE A 102 10.52 5.31 -2.42
N ARG A 103 10.82 6.60 -2.62
CA ARG A 103 11.66 7.08 -3.73
C ARG A 103 11.14 6.63 -5.11
N GLY A 104 9.81 6.56 -5.27
CA GLY A 104 9.16 6.12 -6.51
C GLY A 104 9.18 4.61 -6.75
N VAL A 105 9.81 3.82 -5.89
CA VAL A 105 9.90 2.36 -5.99
C VAL A 105 8.86 1.70 -5.09
N GLY A 106 8.08 0.79 -5.67
CA GLY A 106 7.05 0.02 -4.99
C GLY A 106 6.31 -0.86 -5.97
N THR A 107 5.58 -1.83 -5.45
CA THR A 107 4.99 -2.91 -6.23
C THR A 107 3.49 -2.99 -6.01
N THR A 108 2.73 -3.19 -7.08
CA THR A 108 1.28 -3.44 -7.01
C THR A 108 1.02 -4.83 -6.42
N SER A 109 -0.03 -4.97 -5.62
CA SER A 109 -0.30 -6.17 -4.82
C SER A 109 -1.51 -7.00 -5.27
N ASN A 110 -2.02 -6.82 -6.48
CA ASN A 110 -3.17 -7.59 -6.99
C ASN A 110 -2.84 -9.07 -7.30
N ASN A 111 -1.60 -9.48 -7.19
CA ASN A 111 -1.17 -10.87 -7.22
C ASN A 111 -0.69 -11.27 -5.83
N ILE A 112 -1.39 -12.19 -5.17
CA ILE A 112 -1.10 -12.56 -3.78
C ILE A 112 0.29 -13.20 -3.58
N GLY A 113 0.87 -13.80 -4.62
CA GLY A 113 2.24 -14.32 -4.62
C GLY A 113 3.32 -13.24 -4.70
N PHE A 114 2.93 -11.98 -4.95
CA PHE A 114 3.84 -10.87 -5.18
C PHE A 114 4.01 -10.02 -3.91
N GLU A 115 5.24 -9.91 -3.42
CA GLU A 115 5.56 -9.21 -2.17
C GLU A 115 5.89 -7.73 -2.42
N SER A 116 5.76 -6.88 -1.39
CA SER A 116 6.07 -5.44 -1.46
C SER A 116 7.59 -5.20 -1.47
N ALA A 117 8.05 -4.14 -2.15
CA ALA A 117 9.42 -3.64 -2.03
C ALA A 117 9.64 -2.77 -0.78
N VAL A 118 8.54 -2.34 -0.13
CA VAL A 118 8.55 -1.62 1.15
C VAL A 118 8.15 -2.59 2.24
N GLY A 119 9.07 -2.91 3.14
CA GLY A 119 8.81 -3.77 4.29
C GLY A 119 7.97 -3.03 5.34
N ILE A 120 6.98 -3.69 5.93
CA ILE A 120 6.15 -3.11 6.98
C ILE A 120 6.37 -3.88 8.27
N PHE A 121 6.65 -3.15 9.34
CA PHE A 121 6.87 -3.71 10.68
C PHE A 121 5.96 -3.01 11.68
N ILE A 122 5.23 -3.79 12.46
CA ILE A 122 4.42 -3.30 13.58
C ILE A 122 4.98 -3.95 14.84
N ASP A 123 5.44 -3.14 15.78
CA ASP A 123 6.08 -3.60 17.02
C ASP A 123 7.21 -4.63 16.78
N GLY A 124 7.97 -4.44 15.72
CA GLY A 124 9.07 -5.31 15.31
C GLY A 124 8.67 -6.56 14.53
N ALA A 125 7.38 -6.89 14.46
CA ALA A 125 6.86 -8.02 13.68
C ALA A 125 6.63 -7.63 12.21
N TYR A 126 7.19 -8.41 11.30
CA TYR A 126 7.01 -8.23 9.85
C TYR A 126 5.58 -8.52 9.41
N GLN A 127 5.02 -7.65 8.57
CA GLN A 127 3.73 -7.80 7.92
C GLN A 127 3.96 -8.15 6.45
N SER A 128 3.53 -9.32 6.03
CA SER A 128 3.92 -9.87 4.72
C SER A 128 3.28 -9.15 3.52
N ARG A 129 2.13 -8.52 3.74
CA ARG A 129 1.41 -7.77 2.70
C ARG A 129 0.94 -6.42 3.23
N PRO A 130 0.94 -5.35 2.41
CA PRO A 130 0.43 -4.04 2.83
C PRO A 130 -1.02 -4.09 3.31
N GLY A 131 -1.89 -4.88 2.66
CA GLY A 131 -3.29 -5.03 3.06
C GLY A 131 -3.49 -5.63 4.45
N VAL A 132 -2.59 -6.50 4.90
CA VAL A 132 -2.60 -7.06 6.27
C VAL A 132 -2.30 -6.00 7.33
N ALA A 133 -1.51 -4.99 6.96
CA ALA A 133 -1.10 -3.90 7.85
C ALA A 133 -2.06 -2.69 7.83
N LEU A 134 -3.11 -2.74 7.00
CA LEU A 134 -4.13 -1.67 6.91
C LEU A 134 -5.03 -1.71 8.14
N SER A 135 -4.60 -1.07 9.21
CA SER A 135 -5.40 -0.88 10.41
C SER A 135 -5.37 0.59 10.81
N GLU A 136 -6.34 1.00 11.64
CA GLU A 136 -6.37 2.34 12.21
C GLU A 136 -5.11 2.63 13.05
N PHE A 137 -4.52 3.81 12.83
CA PHE A 137 -3.45 4.35 13.65
C PHE A 137 -4.00 4.89 14.97
N VAL A 138 -4.17 4.02 15.92
CA VAL A 138 -4.61 4.40 17.24
C VAL A 138 -3.54 4.02 18.26
N ASP A 139 -3.24 4.98 19.16
CA ASP A 139 -2.28 4.76 20.25
C ASP A 139 -0.88 4.39 19.72
N ILE A 140 -0.43 5.12 18.71
CA ILE A 140 0.86 4.98 18.08
C ILE A 140 1.89 5.82 18.84
N GLU A 141 3.06 5.25 19.11
CA GLU A 141 4.19 5.96 19.72
C GLU A 141 5.02 6.69 18.67
N ARG A 142 5.22 6.08 17.48
CA ARG A 142 5.91 6.69 16.35
C ARG A 142 5.76 5.87 15.08
N VAL A 143 5.92 6.55 13.97
CA VAL A 143 6.06 5.96 12.64
C VAL A 143 7.38 6.39 12.04
N GLU A 144 8.19 5.45 11.57
CA GLU A 144 9.48 5.69 10.96
C GLU A 144 9.44 5.24 9.50
N VAL A 145 9.70 6.16 8.55
CA VAL A 145 9.87 5.86 7.13
C VAL A 145 11.37 5.78 6.85
N LEU A 146 11.89 4.56 6.74
CA LEU A 146 13.29 4.29 6.44
C LEU A 146 13.47 4.23 4.93
N ARG A 147 14.29 5.10 4.39
CA ARG A 147 14.49 5.26 2.95
C ARG A 147 15.69 4.48 2.44
N GLY A 148 15.57 3.96 1.21
CA GLY A 148 16.57 3.08 0.62
C GLY A 148 16.64 1.69 1.25
N PRO A 149 17.48 0.77 0.74
CA PRO A 149 17.50 -0.62 1.19
C PRO A 149 17.82 -0.78 2.67
N GLN A 150 17.00 -1.55 3.39
CA GLN A 150 17.12 -1.81 4.84
C GLN A 150 17.38 -3.28 5.16
N GLY A 151 17.77 -4.09 4.18
CA GLY A 151 17.81 -5.54 4.28
C GLY A 151 18.71 -6.11 5.39
N THR A 152 19.80 -5.44 5.75
CA THR A 152 20.74 -5.95 6.78
C THR A 152 20.10 -6.09 8.15
N LEU A 153 19.25 -5.16 8.56
CA LEU A 153 18.59 -5.14 9.87
C LEU A 153 17.13 -5.56 9.83
N PHE A 154 16.42 -5.27 8.73
CA PHE A 154 14.99 -5.54 8.60
C PHE A 154 14.68 -6.77 7.76
N GLY A 155 15.62 -7.22 6.92
CA GLY A 155 15.51 -8.47 6.17
C GLY A 155 14.93 -8.29 4.76
N ARG A 156 14.33 -9.35 4.24
CA ARG A 156 13.78 -9.42 2.89
C ARG A 156 12.71 -8.34 2.64
N ASN A 157 12.48 -8.06 1.35
CA ASN A 157 11.37 -7.20 0.91
C ASN A 157 11.45 -5.76 1.45
N THR A 158 12.68 -5.27 1.62
CA THR A 158 13.00 -3.90 2.02
C THR A 158 13.94 -3.24 1.01
N SER A 159 13.82 -3.60 -0.28
CA SER A 159 14.67 -3.07 -1.36
C SER A 159 14.44 -1.58 -1.61
N ALA A 160 13.22 -1.08 -1.45
CA ALA A 160 12.91 0.35 -1.53
C ALA A 160 12.99 1.06 -0.18
N GLY A 161 12.82 0.32 0.93
CA GLY A 161 12.81 0.87 2.28
C GLY A 161 11.93 0.10 3.25
N ALA A 162 11.68 0.69 4.42
CA ALA A 162 10.80 0.10 5.41
C ALA A 162 9.92 1.15 6.10
N LEU A 163 8.72 0.73 6.49
CA LEU A 163 7.82 1.44 7.38
C LEU A 163 7.81 0.72 8.73
N ASN A 164 8.31 1.37 9.77
CA ASN A 164 8.37 0.82 11.12
C ASN A 164 7.40 1.58 12.02
N ILE A 165 6.38 0.88 12.51
CA ILE A 165 5.30 1.43 13.33
C ILE A 165 5.47 0.86 14.74
N THR A 166 5.55 1.73 15.73
CA THR A 166 5.62 1.34 17.14
C THR A 166 4.37 1.81 17.85
N THR A 167 3.67 0.90 18.52
CA THR A 167 2.52 1.23 19.37
C THR A 167 2.98 1.63 20.75
N LYS A 168 2.20 2.48 21.42
CA LYS A 168 2.51 2.95 22.78
C LYS A 168 2.53 1.76 23.75
N ARG A 169 3.62 1.64 24.52
CA ARG A 169 3.80 0.55 25.49
C ARG A 169 2.90 0.73 26.71
N ALA A 170 2.55 -0.39 27.37
CA ALA A 170 1.91 -0.35 28.65
C ALA A 170 2.90 0.21 29.70
N ASP A 171 2.51 1.26 30.43
CA ASP A 171 3.31 1.90 31.45
C ASP A 171 3.02 1.27 32.82
N VAL A 172 4.06 0.74 33.48
CA VAL A 172 3.93 0.07 34.78
C VAL A 172 3.74 1.05 35.95
N ASN A 173 3.89 2.35 35.71
CA ASN A 173 3.89 3.38 36.74
C ASN A 173 2.64 4.27 36.73
N GLU A 174 2.05 4.52 35.55
CA GLU A 174 1.03 5.56 35.41
C GLU A 174 -0.32 4.99 34.97
N PHE A 175 -1.39 5.45 35.64
CA PHE A 175 -2.74 5.29 35.13
C PHE A 175 -3.02 6.45 34.18
N GLU A 176 -3.21 6.16 32.93
CA GLU A 176 -3.50 7.14 31.89
C GLU A 176 -4.50 6.62 30.88
N GLY A 177 -5.14 7.52 30.16
CA GLY A 177 -6.00 7.15 29.06
C GLY A 177 -6.40 8.34 28.21
N PHE A 178 -7.02 8.04 27.07
CA PHE A 178 -7.61 9.05 26.20
C PHE A 178 -8.83 8.51 25.46
N VAL A 179 -9.70 9.42 25.03
CA VAL A 179 -10.81 9.16 24.11
C VAL A 179 -10.89 10.30 23.11
N ASN A 180 -10.93 9.96 21.83
CA ASN A 180 -11.17 10.88 20.73
C ASN A 180 -12.47 10.48 20.03
N ALA A 181 -13.31 11.46 19.67
CA ALA A 181 -14.53 11.25 18.89
C ALA A 181 -14.62 12.29 17.79
N SER A 182 -14.90 11.86 16.56
CA SER A 182 -15.00 12.73 15.38
C SER A 182 -16.32 12.53 14.67
N TYR A 183 -16.83 13.62 14.07
CA TYR A 183 -17.93 13.58 13.13
C TYR A 183 -17.58 14.44 11.89
N GLY A 184 -17.80 13.90 10.70
CA GLY A 184 -17.34 14.55 9.46
C GLY A 184 -18.19 14.28 8.22
N SER A 185 -17.62 14.65 7.08
CA SER A 185 -18.21 14.46 5.74
C SER A 185 -18.53 12.99 5.49
N PHE A 186 -19.50 12.72 4.62
CA PHE A 186 -19.98 11.37 4.30
C PHE A 186 -20.49 10.61 5.55
N GLU A 187 -21.15 11.35 6.45
CA GLU A 187 -21.69 10.85 7.72
C GLU A 187 -20.63 10.09 8.56
N GLU A 188 -19.37 10.46 8.43
CA GLU A 188 -18.27 9.81 9.13
C GLU A 188 -18.42 9.97 10.65
N ILE A 189 -18.33 8.85 11.36
CA ILE A 189 -18.21 8.78 12.82
C ILE A 189 -16.96 7.96 13.14
N SER A 190 -16.07 8.52 13.95
CA SER A 190 -14.91 7.82 14.49
C SER A 190 -14.84 7.98 15.99
N VAL A 191 -14.56 6.88 16.68
CA VAL A 191 -14.32 6.87 18.13
C VAL A 191 -13.11 5.98 18.38
N GLN A 192 -12.10 6.53 19.07
CA GLN A 192 -10.89 5.79 19.43
C GLN A 192 -10.41 6.17 20.82
N GLY A 193 -9.73 5.25 21.48
CA GLY A 193 -9.19 5.51 22.81
C GLY A 193 -8.34 4.38 23.35
N ALA A 194 -7.63 4.68 24.42
CA ALA A 194 -6.86 3.71 25.17
C ALA A 194 -6.91 3.99 26.68
N VAL A 195 -6.74 2.93 27.46
CA VAL A 195 -6.59 3.00 28.92
C VAL A 195 -5.40 2.14 29.32
N ASN A 196 -4.50 2.72 30.10
CA ASN A 196 -3.37 2.06 30.74
C ASN A 196 -3.63 1.88 32.22
N VAL A 197 -3.47 0.67 32.73
CA VAL A 197 -3.71 0.32 34.14
C VAL A 197 -2.50 -0.42 34.71
N PRO A 198 -1.72 0.19 35.61
CA PRO A 198 -0.74 -0.54 36.40
C PRO A 198 -1.45 -1.59 37.29
N ILE A 199 -1.20 -2.88 37.01
CA ILE A 199 -1.77 -3.98 37.84
C ILE A 199 -0.91 -4.21 39.06
N VAL A 200 0.41 -4.16 38.90
CA VAL A 200 1.41 -4.18 39.94
C VAL A 200 2.35 -3.02 39.67
N GLN A 201 2.34 -2.03 40.56
CA GLN A 201 3.18 -0.83 40.46
C GLN A 201 4.64 -1.23 40.18
N ASP A 202 5.31 -0.52 39.26
CA ASP A 202 6.69 -0.70 38.84
C ASP A 202 7.00 -2.05 38.15
N THR A 203 5.98 -2.93 37.94
CA THR A 203 6.25 -4.28 37.48
C THR A 203 5.34 -4.75 36.34
N LEU A 204 4.03 -4.52 36.43
CA LEU A 204 3.07 -5.10 35.48
C LEU A 204 1.94 -4.11 35.16
N ALA A 205 1.70 -3.88 33.90
CA ALA A 205 0.59 -3.07 33.43
C ALA A 205 -0.18 -3.73 32.30
N LEU A 206 -1.45 -3.36 32.19
CA LEU A 206 -2.33 -3.69 31.08
C LEU A 206 -2.72 -2.39 30.36
N ARG A 207 -2.50 -2.36 29.05
CA ARG A 207 -3.00 -1.31 28.15
C ARG A 207 -4.02 -1.90 27.19
N VAL A 208 -5.20 -1.28 27.13
CA VAL A 208 -6.27 -1.69 26.20
C VAL A 208 -6.60 -0.51 25.32
N THR A 209 -6.56 -0.74 24.01
CA THR A 209 -6.80 0.24 22.96
C THR A 209 -7.96 -0.22 22.10
N GLY A 210 -8.83 0.70 21.68
CA GLY A 210 -9.91 0.41 20.76
C GLY A 210 -10.16 1.56 19.79
N ALA A 211 -10.61 1.22 18.59
CA ALA A 211 -11.06 2.17 17.58
C ALA A 211 -12.28 1.61 16.84
N TRP A 212 -13.18 2.49 16.45
CA TRP A 212 -14.28 2.22 15.55
C TRP A 212 -14.48 3.41 14.63
N ARG A 213 -14.63 3.16 13.33
CA ARG A 213 -14.85 4.17 12.29
C ARG A 213 -15.89 3.67 11.30
N GLN A 214 -16.85 4.54 11.01
CA GLN A 214 -17.84 4.33 9.96
C GLN A 214 -17.92 5.59 9.11
N ARG A 215 -17.99 5.42 7.78
CA ARG A 215 -18.14 6.50 6.81
C ARG A 215 -18.85 5.96 5.57
N ASP A 216 -19.81 6.71 5.03
CA ASP A 216 -20.47 6.37 3.76
C ASP A 216 -19.48 6.48 2.58
N GLY A 217 -19.79 5.78 1.50
CA GLY A 217 -18.99 5.83 0.28
C GLY A 217 -18.99 7.21 -0.37
N PHE A 218 -17.92 7.52 -1.08
CA PHE A 218 -17.79 8.82 -1.77
C PHE A 218 -17.97 8.72 -3.29
N LEU A 219 -18.19 7.50 -3.82
CA LEU A 219 -18.56 7.25 -5.21
C LEU A 219 -19.95 6.63 -5.29
N ASP A 220 -20.83 7.25 -6.07
CA ASP A 220 -22.15 6.68 -6.37
C ASP A 220 -22.03 5.54 -7.37
N VAL A 221 -22.62 4.38 -7.07
CA VAL A 221 -22.76 3.27 -8.01
C VAL A 221 -24.04 3.49 -8.80
N VAL A 222 -23.95 3.59 -10.13
CA VAL A 222 -25.08 3.84 -11.00
C VAL A 222 -25.33 2.70 -11.97
N ASP A 223 -26.60 2.44 -12.22
CA ASP A 223 -27.03 1.51 -13.25
C ASP A 223 -26.98 2.13 -14.66
N ARG A 224 -27.35 1.36 -15.68
CA ARG A 224 -27.41 1.76 -17.10
C ARG A 224 -28.26 3.01 -17.38
N THR A 225 -29.21 3.33 -16.51
CA THR A 225 -30.06 4.50 -16.63
C THR A 225 -29.49 5.74 -15.95
N GLY A 226 -28.37 5.59 -15.23
CA GLY A 226 -27.80 6.61 -14.36
C GLY A 226 -28.49 6.72 -13.01
N THR A 227 -29.30 5.72 -12.64
CA THR A 227 -29.93 5.67 -11.31
C THR A 227 -28.93 5.16 -10.29
N VAL A 228 -28.77 5.88 -9.17
CA VAL A 228 -27.92 5.44 -8.06
C VAL A 228 -28.54 4.21 -7.41
N ILE A 229 -27.78 3.10 -7.37
CA ILE A 229 -28.14 1.81 -6.79
C ILE A 229 -27.40 1.50 -5.50
N GLY A 230 -26.40 2.29 -5.15
CA GLY A 230 -25.57 2.18 -3.95
C GLY A 230 -24.44 3.17 -3.97
N ASP A 231 -23.52 3.02 -3.04
CA ASP A 231 -22.26 3.75 -2.99
C ASP A 231 -21.08 2.76 -2.81
N THR A 232 -19.86 3.25 -2.99
CA THR A 232 -18.64 2.46 -2.82
C THR A 232 -17.49 3.31 -2.27
N ASN A 233 -16.45 2.67 -1.79
CA ASN A 233 -15.34 3.25 -1.04
C ASN A 233 -15.80 3.80 0.33
N ASP A 234 -16.78 3.14 0.96
CA ASP A 234 -17.18 3.34 2.34
C ASP A 234 -16.16 2.75 3.32
N VAL A 235 -16.36 2.98 4.59
CA VAL A 235 -15.55 2.42 5.70
C VAL A 235 -16.49 1.99 6.81
N ASP A 236 -16.40 0.74 7.27
CA ASP A 236 -16.96 0.26 8.53
C ASP A 236 -15.95 -0.70 9.14
N GLN A 237 -15.19 -0.20 10.11
CA GLN A 237 -14.10 -0.96 10.69
C GLN A 237 -13.96 -0.73 12.18
N TYR A 238 -13.43 -1.76 12.88
CA TYR A 238 -13.03 -1.63 14.27
C TYR A 238 -11.75 -2.40 14.57
N LEU A 239 -11.02 -1.92 15.57
CA LEU A 239 -9.81 -2.50 16.11
C LEU A 239 -9.93 -2.61 17.63
N VAL A 240 -9.47 -3.72 18.19
CA VAL A 240 -9.22 -3.87 19.63
C VAL A 240 -7.82 -4.45 19.81
N ARG A 241 -7.02 -3.84 20.69
CA ARG A 241 -5.68 -4.31 21.05
C ARG A 241 -5.54 -4.33 22.56
N ALA A 242 -5.03 -5.44 23.08
CA ALA A 242 -4.65 -5.58 24.49
C ALA A 242 -3.16 -5.83 24.58
N GLN A 243 -2.46 -5.11 25.44
CA GLN A 243 -1.04 -5.23 25.66
C GLN A 243 -0.75 -5.41 27.14
N LEU A 244 -0.11 -6.51 27.49
CA LEU A 244 0.42 -6.77 28.82
C LEU A 244 1.92 -6.46 28.80
N GLY A 245 2.33 -5.44 29.55
CA GLY A 245 3.73 -5.03 29.69
C GLY A 245 4.25 -5.32 31.08
N TRP A 246 5.51 -5.74 31.17
CA TRP A 246 6.18 -5.96 32.44
C TRP A 246 7.62 -5.46 32.43
N ASP A 247 8.06 -4.99 33.61
CA ASP A 247 9.42 -4.59 33.92
C ASP A 247 9.75 -5.15 35.29
N THR A 248 10.81 -5.93 35.42
CA THR A 248 11.19 -6.61 36.66
C THR A 248 12.40 -5.93 37.29
N GLU A 249 12.53 -6.04 38.60
CA GLU A 249 13.70 -5.55 39.33
C GLU A 249 15.03 -6.15 38.81
N SER A 250 15.00 -7.32 38.16
CA SER A 250 16.15 -7.93 37.50
C SER A 250 16.50 -7.34 36.16
N GLY A 251 15.72 -6.35 35.67
CA GLY A 251 15.88 -5.71 34.38
C GLY A 251 15.28 -6.51 33.21
N VAL A 252 14.63 -7.65 33.45
CA VAL A 252 13.90 -8.37 32.40
C VAL A 252 12.64 -7.61 32.05
N ARG A 253 12.54 -7.15 30.81
CA ARG A 253 11.40 -6.43 30.26
C ARG A 253 10.70 -7.26 29.20
N GLY A 254 9.43 -7.01 29.02
CA GLY A 254 8.71 -7.61 27.90
C GLY A 254 7.31 -7.08 27.73
N ARG A 255 6.71 -7.50 26.64
CA ARG A 255 5.30 -7.25 26.36
C ARG A 255 4.68 -8.40 25.57
N LEU A 256 3.41 -8.62 25.79
CA LEU A 256 2.57 -9.50 25.01
C LEU A 256 1.41 -8.68 24.46
N ILE A 257 1.27 -8.64 23.15
CA ILE A 257 0.26 -7.89 22.42
C ILE A 257 -0.68 -8.90 21.76
N ALA A 258 -1.97 -8.70 21.90
CA ALA A 258 -3.00 -9.39 21.13
C ALA A 258 -3.91 -8.34 20.48
N ASP A 259 -4.12 -8.44 19.19
CA ASP A 259 -4.96 -7.53 18.43
C ASP A 259 -5.95 -8.27 17.54
N TYR A 260 -7.10 -7.64 17.31
CA TYR A 260 -8.12 -8.06 16.38
C TYR A 260 -8.69 -6.84 15.68
N SER A 261 -8.81 -6.90 14.36
CA SER A 261 -9.50 -5.89 13.56
C SER A 261 -10.46 -6.56 12.58
N LYS A 262 -11.54 -5.86 12.32
CA LYS A 262 -12.54 -6.24 11.31
C LYS A 262 -12.89 -5.03 10.47
N SER A 263 -12.96 -5.24 9.14
CA SER A 263 -13.41 -4.22 8.18
C SER A 263 -14.50 -4.82 7.29
N LYS A 264 -15.55 -4.05 7.10
CA LYS A 264 -16.60 -4.31 6.10
C LYS A 264 -16.76 -3.08 5.24
N SER A 265 -16.62 -3.23 3.93
CA SER A 265 -16.68 -2.10 3.01
C SER A 265 -17.21 -2.52 1.64
N SER A 266 -17.70 -1.55 0.89
CA SER A 266 -17.97 -1.65 -0.54
C SER A 266 -16.76 -1.10 -1.29
N CYS A 267 -15.71 -1.87 -1.42
CA CYS A 267 -14.49 -1.44 -2.12
C CYS A 267 -14.19 -2.38 -3.29
N CYS A 268 -13.67 -1.88 -4.40
CA CYS A 268 -13.30 -0.52 -4.72
C CYS A 268 -13.91 -0.18 -6.09
N GLY A 269 -14.59 0.95 -6.18
CA GLY A 269 -15.20 1.42 -7.42
C GLY A 269 -14.15 2.01 -8.37
N ALA A 270 -14.28 1.75 -9.68
CA ALA A 270 -13.43 2.35 -10.72
C ALA A 270 -14.26 3.23 -11.66
N ILE A 271 -13.75 4.42 -11.92
CA ILE A 271 -14.38 5.40 -12.83
C ILE A 271 -13.85 5.16 -14.24
N GLU A 272 -14.74 4.97 -15.23
CA GLU A 272 -14.32 4.87 -16.63
C GLU A 272 -13.97 6.26 -17.16
N LEU A 273 -12.71 6.46 -17.56
CA LEU A 273 -12.17 7.74 -18.04
C LEU A 273 -12.33 7.89 -19.55
N PHE A 274 -12.18 6.79 -20.27
CA PHE A 274 -12.16 6.75 -21.73
C PHE A 274 -12.87 5.50 -22.24
N GLN A 275 -13.79 5.69 -23.19
CA GLN A 275 -14.49 4.59 -23.84
C GLN A 275 -13.80 4.14 -25.13
N SER A 276 -13.68 2.82 -25.28
CA SER A 276 -13.21 2.18 -26.49
C SER A 276 -13.90 2.68 -27.75
N PRO A 277 -13.18 2.87 -28.89
CA PRO A 277 -13.81 3.13 -30.18
C PRO A 277 -14.80 2.06 -30.62
N LEU A 278 -14.74 0.83 -30.09
CA LEU A 278 -15.74 -0.21 -30.33
C LEU A 278 -17.10 0.19 -29.77
N VAL A 279 -17.12 0.80 -28.58
CA VAL A 279 -18.34 1.33 -27.95
C VAL A 279 -18.86 2.54 -28.75
N THR A 280 -18.01 3.57 -28.90
CA THR A 280 -18.38 4.83 -29.55
C THR A 280 -18.64 4.67 -31.06
N GLY A 281 -18.02 3.67 -31.72
CA GLY A 281 -18.21 3.35 -33.13
C GLY A 281 -19.50 2.57 -33.44
N GLY A 282 -20.34 2.30 -32.40
CA GLY A 282 -21.65 1.68 -32.57
C GLY A 282 -21.63 0.14 -32.63
N ALA A 283 -20.52 -0.53 -32.35
CA ALA A 283 -20.45 -2.00 -32.29
C ALA A 283 -21.35 -2.54 -31.17
N TYR A 284 -21.32 -1.93 -30.00
CA TYR A 284 -22.19 -2.29 -28.87
C TYR A 284 -23.67 -2.03 -29.14
N ALA A 285 -24.01 -0.90 -29.75
CA ALA A 285 -25.37 -0.61 -30.18
C ALA A 285 -25.88 -1.61 -31.23
N ALA A 286 -25.01 -2.06 -32.13
CA ALA A 286 -25.36 -3.03 -33.19
C ALA A 286 -25.70 -4.41 -32.62
N VAL A 287 -25.16 -4.78 -31.48
CA VAL A 287 -25.42 -6.06 -30.79
C VAL A 287 -26.46 -5.95 -29.67
N GLY A 288 -27.02 -4.75 -29.45
CA GLY A 288 -28.10 -4.56 -28.47
C GLY A 288 -27.68 -4.08 -27.09
N LEU A 289 -26.38 -3.86 -26.83
CA LEU A 289 -25.83 -3.42 -25.55
C LEU A 289 -25.96 -1.90 -25.29
N GLY A 290 -26.67 -1.17 -26.18
CA GLY A 290 -26.91 0.26 -26.05
C GLY A 290 -25.78 1.14 -26.62
N LEU A 291 -26.09 2.47 -26.75
CA LEU A 291 -25.16 3.44 -27.35
C LEU A 291 -23.91 3.67 -26.50
N ASN A 292 -24.04 3.58 -25.19
CA ASN A 292 -22.94 3.80 -24.23
C ASN A 292 -22.26 2.50 -23.79
N GLY A 293 -22.72 1.34 -24.30
CA GLY A 293 -22.13 0.02 -24.00
C GLY A 293 -22.05 -0.28 -22.52
N GLY A 294 -23.11 0.01 -21.75
CA GLY A 294 -23.15 -0.28 -20.33
C GLY A 294 -22.38 0.74 -19.49
N ASN A 295 -22.48 1.99 -19.78
CA ASN A 295 -21.94 3.06 -18.95
C ASN A 295 -23.04 4.05 -18.59
N GLY A 296 -23.54 3.98 -17.36
CA GLY A 296 -24.51 4.89 -16.77
C GLY A 296 -23.94 6.22 -16.35
N GLN A 297 -22.62 6.42 -16.40
CA GLN A 297 -21.98 7.69 -16.06
C GLN A 297 -22.34 8.78 -17.08
N SER A 298 -22.52 10.01 -16.60
CA SER A 298 -22.88 11.14 -17.43
C SER A 298 -21.73 11.71 -18.25
N VAL A 299 -20.49 11.47 -17.84
CA VAL A 299 -19.28 12.06 -18.42
C VAL A 299 -18.24 10.97 -18.64
N VAL A 300 -17.88 10.72 -19.90
CA VAL A 300 -16.79 9.81 -20.30
C VAL A 300 -16.14 10.36 -21.57
N ALA A 301 -14.83 10.42 -21.62
CA ALA A 301 -14.12 10.85 -22.82
C ALA A 301 -14.32 9.86 -23.96
N THR A 302 -14.53 10.39 -25.16
CA THR A 302 -14.63 9.60 -26.40
C THR A 302 -13.33 9.61 -27.20
N THR A 303 -12.35 10.39 -26.77
CA THR A 303 -11.01 10.45 -27.35
C THR A 303 -9.95 10.30 -26.26
N PRO A 304 -8.85 9.55 -26.48
CA PRO A 304 -7.81 9.34 -25.46
C PRO A 304 -6.93 10.58 -25.22
N PHE A 305 -7.31 11.75 -25.76
CA PHE A 305 -6.53 13.00 -25.74
C PHE A 305 -7.29 14.19 -25.13
N ASP A 306 -8.41 13.94 -24.45
CA ASP A 306 -9.22 14.97 -23.83
C ASP A 306 -9.07 14.96 -22.31
N GLN A 307 -8.00 15.58 -21.81
CA GLN A 307 -7.66 15.65 -20.39
C GLN A 307 -8.79 16.31 -19.57
N THR A 308 -9.43 17.35 -20.10
CA THR A 308 -10.51 18.04 -19.39
C THR A 308 -11.70 17.10 -19.12
N THR A 309 -12.06 16.26 -20.09
CA THR A 309 -13.14 15.28 -19.92
C THR A 309 -12.76 14.18 -18.93
N PHE A 310 -11.47 13.81 -18.80
CA PHE A 310 -11.04 12.86 -17.77
C PHE A 310 -11.20 13.44 -16.36
N GLU A 311 -10.90 14.72 -16.16
CA GLU A 311 -11.14 15.42 -14.89
C GLU A 311 -12.63 15.53 -14.58
N GLU A 312 -13.46 15.90 -15.56
CA GLU A 312 -14.92 15.95 -15.41
C GLU A 312 -15.50 14.57 -15.04
N ALA A 313 -14.99 13.47 -15.63
CA ALA A 313 -15.42 12.12 -15.29
C ALA A 313 -15.09 11.77 -13.83
N LEU A 314 -13.91 12.15 -13.35
CA LEU A 314 -13.51 11.97 -11.95
C LEU A 314 -14.35 12.83 -11.00
N ASP A 315 -14.58 14.10 -11.33
CA ASP A 315 -15.36 15.04 -10.53
C ASP A 315 -16.83 14.62 -10.40
N ASN A 316 -17.36 13.90 -11.38
CA ASN A 316 -18.70 13.35 -11.35
C ASN A 316 -18.89 12.27 -10.24
N ARG A 317 -17.82 11.64 -9.80
CA ARG A 317 -17.79 10.67 -8.68
C ARG A 317 -18.82 9.56 -8.82
N THR A 318 -19.03 9.07 -10.03
CA THR A 318 -19.92 7.94 -10.32
C THR A 318 -19.14 6.80 -10.93
N VAL A 319 -19.52 5.58 -10.58
CA VAL A 319 -19.04 4.35 -11.17
C VAL A 319 -20.22 3.58 -11.75
N SER A 320 -20.06 3.01 -12.94
CA SER A 320 -21.03 2.07 -13.49
C SER A 320 -20.69 0.68 -13.04
N ALA A 321 -21.68 -0.05 -12.50
CA ALA A 321 -21.56 -1.44 -12.15
C ALA A 321 -22.92 -2.13 -12.15
N ASN A 322 -22.97 -3.44 -12.36
CA ASN A 322 -24.20 -4.23 -12.26
C ASN A 322 -24.58 -4.52 -10.79
N PHE A 323 -23.63 -4.47 -9.86
CA PHE A 323 -23.86 -4.52 -8.40
C PHE A 323 -22.75 -3.80 -7.64
N ALA A 324 -23.02 -3.42 -6.38
CA ALA A 324 -22.02 -2.83 -5.52
C ALA A 324 -21.04 -3.89 -4.97
N PRO A 325 -19.72 -3.63 -4.96
CA PRO A 325 -18.76 -4.58 -4.42
C PRO A 325 -18.91 -4.75 -2.90
N VAL A 326 -18.42 -5.87 -2.37
CA VAL A 326 -18.38 -6.14 -0.92
C VAL A 326 -17.00 -6.66 -0.56
N ALA A 327 -16.46 -6.17 0.54
CA ALA A 327 -15.27 -6.72 1.19
C ALA A 327 -15.54 -6.91 2.69
N ASP A 328 -15.28 -8.11 3.21
CA ASP A 328 -15.36 -8.47 4.64
C ASP A 328 -14.01 -9.05 5.03
N ILE A 329 -13.29 -8.38 5.97
CA ILE A 329 -11.91 -8.69 6.33
C ILE A 329 -11.82 -8.89 7.83
N ASP A 330 -11.28 -10.04 8.25
CA ASP A 330 -10.92 -10.35 9.63
C ASP A 330 -9.40 -10.50 9.73
N ASN A 331 -8.78 -9.81 10.71
CA ASN A 331 -7.34 -9.84 10.92
C ASN A 331 -7.06 -9.88 12.43
N TRP A 332 -6.27 -10.86 12.88
CA TRP A 332 -5.86 -10.94 14.27
C TRP A 332 -4.45 -11.46 14.42
N GLY A 333 -3.80 -11.10 15.52
CA GLY A 333 -2.47 -11.53 15.79
C GLY A 333 -2.10 -11.53 17.26
N ILE A 334 -0.99 -12.20 17.56
CA ILE A 334 -0.34 -12.20 18.85
C ILE A 334 1.15 -11.95 18.63
N THR A 335 1.70 -10.93 19.29
CA THR A 335 3.13 -10.60 19.24
C THR A 335 3.70 -10.57 20.65
N GLY A 336 4.80 -11.26 20.88
CA GLY A 336 5.54 -11.25 22.13
C GLY A 336 6.94 -10.69 21.94
N GLU A 337 7.37 -9.79 22.83
CA GLU A 337 8.72 -9.26 22.92
C GLU A 337 9.27 -9.51 24.32
N LEU A 338 10.50 -10.02 24.40
CA LEU A 338 11.22 -10.30 25.64
C LEU A 338 12.64 -9.75 25.53
N GLU A 339 13.05 -8.96 26.50
CA GLU A 339 14.38 -8.39 26.64
C GLU A 339 15.03 -8.88 27.93
N PHE A 340 16.17 -9.55 27.78
CA PHE A 340 16.94 -10.11 28.90
C PHE A 340 18.29 -9.41 28.96
N PRO A 341 18.61 -8.67 30.02
CA PRO A 341 19.94 -8.14 30.23
C PRO A 341 20.91 -9.30 30.53
N ILE A 342 21.89 -9.49 29.66
CA ILE A 342 22.96 -10.48 29.84
C ILE A 342 24.10 -9.90 30.67
N SER A 343 24.35 -8.62 30.50
CA SER A 343 25.34 -7.82 31.25
C SER A 343 24.88 -6.37 31.27
N ASP A 344 25.62 -5.51 32.00
CA ASP A 344 25.37 -4.07 32.03
C ASP A 344 25.44 -3.39 30.67
N SER A 345 25.98 -4.07 29.65
CA SER A 345 26.23 -3.51 28.31
C SER A 345 25.71 -4.41 27.17
N ALA A 346 24.89 -5.44 27.49
CA ALA A 346 24.38 -6.33 26.45
C ALA A 346 23.03 -6.94 26.82
N ASP A 347 22.10 -6.93 25.86
CA ASP A 347 20.76 -7.47 25.95
C ASP A 347 20.54 -8.56 24.92
N LEU A 348 19.83 -9.62 25.32
CA LEU A 348 19.27 -10.62 24.43
C LEU A 348 17.77 -10.31 24.24
N ILE A 349 17.36 -10.09 23.00
CA ILE A 349 16.00 -9.74 22.66
C ILE A 349 15.39 -10.84 21.81
N PHE A 350 14.21 -11.28 22.18
CA PHE A 350 13.38 -12.21 21.42
C PHE A 350 12.08 -11.53 21.01
N ILE A 351 11.72 -11.63 19.71
CA ILE A 351 10.43 -11.19 19.19
C ILE A 351 9.80 -12.38 18.44
N GLY A 352 8.58 -12.75 18.80
CA GLY A 352 7.81 -13.79 18.13
C GLY A 352 6.42 -13.30 17.81
N SER A 353 5.90 -13.61 16.61
CA SER A 353 4.57 -13.19 16.18
C SER A 353 3.86 -14.28 15.40
N TYR A 354 2.57 -14.40 15.61
CA TYR A 354 1.63 -15.11 14.76
C TYR A 354 0.52 -14.16 14.31
N ARG A 355 0.18 -14.22 13.03
CA ARG A 355 -0.93 -13.46 12.45
C ARG A 355 -1.74 -14.31 11.51
N LYS A 356 -3.06 -14.16 11.59
CA LYS A 356 -4.02 -14.73 10.64
C LYS A 356 -4.86 -13.61 10.04
N TYR A 357 -4.97 -13.63 8.73
CA TYR A 357 -5.75 -12.72 7.92
C TYR A 357 -6.71 -13.51 7.05
N GLU A 358 -7.98 -13.14 7.05
CA GLU A 358 -9.02 -13.74 6.23
C GLU A 358 -9.81 -12.64 5.53
N SER A 359 -10.11 -12.81 4.25
CA SER A 359 -10.99 -11.90 3.52
C SER A 359 -11.97 -12.64 2.63
N PHE A 360 -13.16 -12.05 2.51
CA PHE A 360 -14.16 -12.37 1.51
C PHE A 360 -14.47 -11.12 0.69
N GLU A 361 -14.34 -11.21 -0.64
CA GLU A 361 -14.65 -10.10 -1.54
C GLU A 361 -15.48 -10.60 -2.72
N ASN A 362 -16.43 -9.76 -3.17
CA ASN A 362 -17.07 -9.92 -4.47
C ASN A 362 -17.08 -8.57 -5.20
N TYR A 363 -17.03 -8.60 -6.52
CA TYR A 363 -17.02 -7.37 -7.30
C TYR A 363 -17.35 -7.65 -8.77
N ASP A 364 -17.92 -6.63 -9.40
CA ASP A 364 -18.06 -6.55 -10.84
C ASP A 364 -16.69 -6.39 -11.47
N SER A 365 -16.22 -7.42 -12.20
CA SER A 365 -14.86 -7.47 -12.72
C SER A 365 -14.71 -6.79 -14.09
N ASP A 366 -15.80 -6.44 -14.75
CA ASP A 366 -15.76 -5.69 -16.01
C ASP A 366 -15.92 -4.17 -15.82
N PHE A 367 -16.26 -3.71 -14.60
CA PHE A 367 -16.40 -2.29 -14.23
C PHE A 367 -17.40 -1.51 -15.09
N THR A 368 -18.49 -2.18 -15.50
CA THR A 368 -19.61 -1.59 -16.23
C THR A 368 -20.94 -2.06 -15.67
N ASP A 369 -22.05 -1.48 -16.09
CA ASP A 369 -23.37 -1.97 -15.69
C ASP A 369 -23.90 -3.12 -16.59
N LEU A 370 -23.05 -3.61 -17.50
CA LEU A 370 -23.30 -4.84 -18.24
C LEU A 370 -22.97 -6.05 -17.36
N ASP A 371 -23.78 -7.07 -17.45
CA ASP A 371 -23.52 -8.34 -16.79
C ASP A 371 -22.64 -9.22 -17.70
N ILE A 372 -21.31 -8.94 -17.72
CA ILE A 372 -20.34 -9.61 -18.59
C ILE A 372 -19.51 -10.61 -17.81
N PHE A 373 -18.82 -10.15 -16.74
CA PHE A 373 -17.82 -10.93 -16.02
C PHE A 373 -17.75 -10.55 -14.54
N ASN A 374 -18.14 -11.45 -13.67
CA ASN A 374 -18.27 -11.21 -12.24
C ASN A 374 -17.31 -12.10 -11.45
N VAL A 375 -16.72 -11.56 -10.39
CA VAL A 375 -16.12 -12.34 -9.30
C VAL A 375 -17.16 -12.50 -8.21
N ASP A 376 -17.78 -13.68 -8.14
CA ASP A 376 -18.85 -14.00 -7.19
C ASP A 376 -18.31 -14.15 -5.77
N ALA A 377 -17.09 -14.69 -5.63
CA ALA A 377 -16.41 -14.86 -4.36
C ALA A 377 -14.89 -14.91 -4.59
N LEU A 378 -14.15 -14.05 -3.88
CA LEU A 378 -12.73 -14.17 -3.63
C LEU A 378 -12.57 -14.39 -2.14
N GLU A 379 -12.03 -15.54 -1.76
CA GLU A 379 -11.73 -15.90 -0.38
C GLU A 379 -10.22 -16.03 -0.24
N LEU A 380 -9.64 -15.38 0.74
CA LEU A 380 -8.22 -15.43 1.04
C LEU A 380 -8.02 -15.77 2.51
N GLU A 381 -7.17 -16.76 2.78
CA GLU A 381 -6.60 -17.05 4.09
C GLU A 381 -5.07 -16.93 4.00
N LEU A 382 -4.49 -16.14 4.89
CA LEU A 382 -3.06 -15.94 5.00
C LEU A 382 -2.65 -16.07 6.47
N GLU A 383 -1.72 -17.00 6.74
CA GLU A 383 -1.15 -17.20 8.07
C GLU A 383 0.35 -16.94 8.03
N THR A 384 0.86 -16.21 9.01
CA THR A 384 2.28 -15.87 9.10
C THR A 384 2.81 -16.09 10.51
N TRP A 385 3.89 -16.85 10.62
CA TRP A 385 4.71 -16.99 11.83
C TRP A 385 6.04 -16.28 11.63
N THR A 386 6.48 -15.50 12.61
CA THR A 386 7.82 -14.91 12.60
C THR A 386 8.49 -15.08 13.96
N ALA A 387 9.82 -15.25 13.95
CA ALA A 387 10.63 -15.26 15.16
C ALA A 387 12.00 -14.61 14.89
N GLU A 388 12.40 -13.69 15.75
CA GLU A 388 13.70 -13.04 15.74
C GLU A 388 14.37 -13.20 17.11
N LEU A 389 15.63 -13.61 17.12
CA LEU A 389 16.48 -13.60 18.31
C LEU A 389 17.72 -12.77 18.00
N ARG A 390 17.97 -11.72 18.80
CA ARG A 390 19.12 -10.86 18.61
C ARG A 390 19.84 -10.56 19.91
N LEU A 391 21.16 -10.50 19.84
CA LEU A 391 22.05 -9.99 20.85
C LEU A 391 22.48 -8.59 20.42
N GLN A 392 22.23 -7.60 21.24
CA GLN A 392 22.68 -6.23 21.02
C GLN A 392 23.47 -5.73 22.22
N GLY A 393 24.44 -4.84 21.98
CA GLY A 393 25.22 -4.29 23.09
C GLY A 393 26.26 -3.29 22.66
N GLU A 394 27.00 -2.87 23.68
CA GLU A 394 28.09 -1.91 23.59
C GLU A 394 29.39 -2.52 24.11
N GLY A 395 30.52 -2.01 23.64
CA GLY A 395 31.84 -2.42 24.08
C GLY A 395 32.88 -1.34 23.87
N ALA A 396 34.11 -1.61 24.23
CA ALA A 396 35.24 -0.69 24.05
C ALA A 396 34.96 0.73 24.61
N GLU A 397 34.37 0.80 25.81
CA GLU A 397 34.02 2.07 26.49
C GLU A 397 33.00 2.91 25.70
N GLY A 398 32.00 2.25 25.07
CA GLY A 398 30.94 2.89 24.27
C GLY A 398 31.31 3.11 22.79
N ARG A 399 32.55 2.85 22.38
CA ARG A 399 33.01 3.04 20.99
C ARG A 399 32.58 1.94 20.03
N LEU A 400 32.20 0.77 20.54
CA LEU A 400 31.72 -0.37 19.76
C LEU A 400 30.23 -0.59 20.03
N ASN A 401 29.44 -0.58 18.98
CA ASN A 401 28.04 -0.99 19.03
C ASN A 401 27.83 -2.19 18.12
N TYR A 402 27.06 -3.18 18.58
CA TYR A 402 26.78 -4.37 17.77
C TYR A 402 25.36 -4.90 17.93
N VAL A 403 24.84 -5.46 16.85
CA VAL A 403 23.61 -6.24 16.78
C VAL A 403 23.92 -7.52 16.00
N LEU A 404 23.66 -8.69 16.59
CA LEU A 404 23.84 -9.99 15.96
C LEU A 404 22.55 -10.77 16.13
N GLY A 405 22.04 -11.43 15.10
CA GLY A 405 20.78 -12.14 15.25
C GLY A 405 20.50 -13.22 14.21
N GLY A 406 19.40 -13.90 14.45
CA GLY A 406 18.78 -14.87 13.55
C GLY A 406 17.31 -14.61 13.43
N TYR A 407 16.75 -14.87 12.27
CA TYR A 407 15.35 -14.66 11.93
C TYR A 407 14.78 -15.89 11.21
N PHE A 408 13.52 -16.16 11.49
CA PHE A 408 12.73 -17.19 10.84
C PHE A 408 11.34 -16.64 10.51
N SER A 409 10.79 -17.01 9.35
CA SER A 409 9.37 -16.85 9.04
C SER A 409 8.84 -18.05 8.27
N ASP A 410 7.55 -18.33 8.51
CA ASP A 410 6.75 -19.33 7.80
C ASP A 410 5.43 -18.67 7.43
N GLU A 411 5.05 -18.76 6.16
CA GLU A 411 3.84 -18.16 5.61
C GLU A 411 3.07 -19.19 4.79
N SER A 412 1.76 -19.24 4.98
CA SER A 412 0.85 -19.98 4.10
C SER A 412 -0.21 -19.10 3.51
N ILE A 413 -0.49 -19.29 2.23
CA ILE A 413 -1.52 -18.62 1.44
C ILE A 413 -2.46 -19.67 0.88
N ASP A 414 -3.76 -19.49 1.09
CA ASP A 414 -4.83 -20.22 0.40
C ASP A 414 -5.84 -19.20 -0.12
N GLN A 415 -5.92 -19.07 -1.44
CA GLN A 415 -6.86 -18.16 -2.09
C GLN A 415 -7.75 -18.92 -3.05
N SER A 416 -9.06 -18.72 -2.95
CA SER A 416 -10.01 -19.20 -3.94
C SER A 416 -10.73 -18.03 -4.61
N VAL A 417 -10.88 -18.11 -5.95
CA VAL A 417 -11.57 -17.10 -6.75
C VAL A 417 -12.62 -17.81 -7.60
N SER A 418 -13.89 -17.56 -7.30
CA SER A 418 -15.01 -18.05 -8.09
C SER A 418 -15.51 -16.95 -8.99
N PHE A 419 -15.57 -17.21 -10.29
CA PHE A 419 -16.12 -16.25 -11.24
C PHE A 419 -17.15 -16.88 -12.17
N ALA A 420 -17.98 -16.00 -12.76
CA ALA A 420 -19.02 -16.38 -13.70
C ALA A 420 -19.06 -15.42 -14.90
N LEU A 421 -19.41 -15.97 -16.05
CA LEU A 421 -19.79 -15.19 -17.22
C LEU A 421 -21.25 -14.75 -17.05
N GLY A 422 -21.48 -13.46 -17.24
CA GLY A 422 -22.80 -12.86 -17.10
C GLY A 422 -23.71 -13.07 -18.29
N SER A 423 -24.94 -12.61 -18.16
CA SER A 423 -26.02 -12.77 -19.17
C SER A 423 -25.80 -11.99 -20.47
N GLU A 424 -24.90 -10.99 -20.48
CA GLU A 424 -24.58 -10.17 -21.65
C GLU A 424 -23.16 -10.48 -22.21
N TYR A 425 -22.57 -11.61 -21.77
CA TYR A 425 -21.22 -11.99 -22.22
C TYR A 425 -21.17 -12.26 -23.73
N ASP A 426 -22.13 -12.98 -24.30
CA ASP A 426 -22.10 -13.33 -25.73
C ASP A 426 -22.32 -12.12 -26.65
N GLU A 427 -23.19 -11.18 -26.25
CA GLU A 427 -23.36 -9.91 -26.94
C GLU A 427 -22.07 -9.07 -26.87
N ASN A 428 -21.38 -9.06 -25.72
CA ASN A 428 -20.07 -8.40 -25.62
C ASN A 428 -19.04 -9.05 -26.57
N VAL A 429 -19.01 -10.39 -26.67
CA VAL A 429 -18.19 -11.10 -27.67
C VAL A 429 -18.59 -10.70 -29.08
N GLY A 430 -19.89 -10.56 -29.35
CA GLY A 430 -20.43 -10.06 -30.61
C GLY A 430 -19.88 -8.66 -30.95
N ALA A 431 -19.86 -7.74 -29.97
CA ALA A 431 -19.29 -6.40 -30.15
C ALA A 431 -17.78 -6.44 -30.42
N LEU A 432 -17.03 -7.24 -29.69
CA LEU A 432 -15.57 -7.40 -29.90
C LEU A 432 -15.21 -7.95 -31.27
N LEU A 433 -16.05 -8.84 -31.83
CA LEU A 433 -15.89 -9.45 -33.16
C LEU A 433 -16.57 -8.66 -34.28
N PHE A 434 -17.34 -7.61 -33.97
CA PHE A 434 -18.09 -6.83 -34.93
C PHE A 434 -17.19 -6.17 -35.99
N VAL A 435 -16.14 -5.44 -35.55
CA VAL A 435 -15.25 -4.70 -36.45
C VAL A 435 -14.49 -5.63 -37.40
N PRO A 436 -13.79 -6.69 -36.91
CA PRO A 436 -13.04 -7.57 -37.79
C PRO A 436 -13.91 -8.37 -38.77
N THR A 437 -15.21 -8.54 -38.47
CA THR A 437 -16.14 -9.34 -39.30
C THR A 437 -17.17 -8.51 -40.07
N GLY A 438 -17.21 -7.19 -39.84
CA GLY A 438 -18.25 -6.31 -40.39
C GLY A 438 -19.66 -6.70 -39.98
N GLY A 439 -19.79 -7.23 -38.76
CA GLY A 439 -21.08 -7.67 -38.20
C GLY A 439 -21.59 -9.02 -38.72
N ALA A 440 -20.79 -9.76 -39.47
CA ALA A 440 -21.24 -11.00 -40.12
C ALA A 440 -21.60 -12.15 -39.17
N LEU A 441 -21.09 -12.09 -37.89
CA LEU A 441 -21.28 -13.15 -36.89
C LEU A 441 -22.52 -12.95 -36.01
N GLY A 442 -23.24 -11.82 -36.18
CA GLY A 442 -24.42 -11.51 -35.36
C GLY A 442 -24.08 -11.09 -33.93
N PRO A 443 -25.13 -10.82 -33.11
CA PRO A 443 -24.95 -10.34 -31.74
C PRO A 443 -24.48 -11.42 -30.75
N THR A 444 -24.78 -12.68 -30.99
CA THR A 444 -24.51 -13.82 -30.08
C THR A 444 -23.65 -14.88 -30.78
N PRO A 445 -22.37 -14.59 -31.08
CA PRO A 445 -21.56 -15.45 -31.93
C PRO A 445 -21.20 -16.79 -31.28
N LEU A 446 -21.04 -16.86 -29.95
CA LEU A 446 -20.73 -18.14 -29.30
C LEU A 446 -21.95 -19.07 -29.35
N GLU A 447 -23.13 -18.61 -28.97
CA GLU A 447 -24.36 -19.37 -29.06
C GLU A 447 -24.70 -19.77 -30.53
N LEU A 448 -24.48 -18.88 -31.47
CA LEU A 448 -24.72 -19.12 -32.90
C LEU A 448 -23.93 -20.34 -33.41
N PHE A 449 -22.67 -20.49 -33.04
CA PHE A 449 -21.79 -21.57 -33.50
C PHE A 449 -21.83 -22.82 -32.64
N THR A 450 -22.06 -22.66 -31.33
CA THR A 450 -22.03 -23.75 -30.35
C THR A 450 -23.40 -24.32 -30.00
N GLY A 451 -24.47 -23.51 -30.17
CA GLY A 451 -25.80 -23.79 -29.67
C GLY A 451 -25.91 -23.71 -28.14
N ILE A 452 -24.96 -23.09 -27.47
CA ILE A 452 -24.90 -22.95 -26.01
C ILE A 452 -24.75 -21.48 -25.67
N ASP A 453 -25.63 -20.95 -24.84
CA ASP A 453 -25.51 -19.66 -24.21
C ASP A 453 -24.39 -19.71 -23.16
N PRO A 454 -23.36 -18.83 -23.22
CA PRO A 454 -22.29 -18.80 -22.22
C PRO A 454 -22.72 -18.32 -20.84
N ALA A 455 -23.87 -17.70 -20.70
CA ALA A 455 -24.37 -17.15 -19.43
C ALA A 455 -24.38 -18.22 -18.31
N GLY A 456 -23.88 -17.81 -17.13
CA GLY A 456 -23.76 -18.69 -15.96
C GLY A 456 -22.64 -19.73 -16.05
N THR A 457 -21.80 -19.67 -17.09
CA THR A 457 -20.56 -20.45 -17.14
C THR A 457 -19.63 -19.99 -16.04
N SER A 458 -19.16 -20.93 -15.19
CA SER A 458 -18.42 -20.58 -13.96
C SER A 458 -17.35 -21.60 -13.58
N ASN A 459 -16.37 -21.15 -12.81
CA ASN A 459 -15.35 -22.01 -12.21
C ASN A 459 -14.88 -21.45 -10.86
N THR A 460 -14.07 -22.24 -10.15
CA THR A 460 -13.32 -21.82 -8.97
C THR A 460 -11.84 -22.09 -9.21
N ASN A 461 -11.05 -21.02 -9.14
CA ASN A 461 -9.60 -21.03 -9.18
C ASN A 461 -9.06 -21.07 -7.75
N ARG A 462 -8.11 -21.95 -7.48
CA ARG A 462 -7.46 -22.05 -6.17
C ARG A 462 -5.97 -21.87 -6.33
N PHE A 463 -5.44 -20.93 -5.59
CA PHE A 463 -4.01 -20.62 -5.48
C PHE A 463 -3.54 -20.98 -4.08
N GLN A 464 -2.44 -21.71 -4.00
CA GLN A 464 -1.85 -22.11 -2.72
C GLN A 464 -0.35 -21.87 -2.77
N GLN A 465 0.21 -21.39 -1.65
CA GLN A 465 1.64 -21.25 -1.49
C GLN A 465 2.02 -21.46 -0.02
N SER A 466 3.12 -22.18 0.22
CA SER A 466 3.88 -22.12 1.46
C SER A 466 5.22 -21.45 1.21
N ALA A 467 5.70 -20.64 2.14
CA ALA A 467 6.94 -19.91 2.01
C ALA A 467 7.70 -19.91 3.36
N GLN A 468 8.97 -20.29 3.33
CA GLN A 468 9.86 -20.27 4.49
C GLN A 468 11.07 -19.40 4.22
N SER A 469 11.46 -18.59 5.23
CA SER A 469 12.64 -17.75 5.18
C SER A 469 13.46 -17.91 6.46
N TYR A 470 14.75 -18.08 6.29
CA TYR A 470 15.73 -18.15 7.37
C TYR A 470 16.83 -17.13 7.11
N SER A 471 17.34 -16.49 8.14
CA SER A 471 18.53 -15.66 7.98
C SER A 471 19.34 -15.50 9.24
N VAL A 472 20.63 -15.24 9.05
CA VAL A 472 21.56 -14.79 10.09
C VAL A 472 22.10 -13.42 9.70
N PHE A 473 22.20 -12.52 10.68
CA PHE A 473 22.64 -11.16 10.42
C PHE A 473 23.52 -10.58 11.52
N GLY A 474 24.31 -9.58 11.15
CA GLY A 474 25.11 -8.81 12.07
C GLY A 474 25.32 -7.38 11.55
N ASN A 475 25.33 -6.43 12.47
CA ASN A 475 25.66 -5.04 12.24
C ASN A 475 26.57 -4.55 13.34
N VAL A 476 27.67 -3.94 12.98
CA VAL A 476 28.71 -3.45 13.90
C VAL A 476 29.08 -2.04 13.53
N SER A 477 28.94 -1.11 14.48
CA SER A 477 29.43 0.27 14.40
C SER A 477 30.61 0.46 15.32
N TYR A 478 31.67 1.08 14.84
CA TYR A 478 32.88 1.38 15.62
C TYR A 478 33.33 2.83 15.41
N GLU A 479 33.47 3.55 16.50
CA GLU A 479 34.03 4.90 16.51
C GLU A 479 35.55 4.82 16.38
N LEU A 480 36.08 5.09 15.19
CA LEU A 480 37.50 5.01 14.83
C LEU A 480 38.33 6.08 15.56
N VAL A 481 37.82 7.29 15.54
CA VAL A 481 38.31 8.46 16.29
C VAL A 481 37.09 9.28 16.72
N GLU A 482 37.24 10.16 17.66
CA GLU A 482 36.15 11.01 18.17
C GLU A 482 35.34 11.62 17.02
N GLY A 483 34.03 11.29 17.00
CA GLY A 483 33.06 11.72 16.00
C GLY A 483 33.09 10.98 14.65
N LEU A 484 34.08 10.09 14.39
CA LEU A 484 34.13 9.30 13.15
C LEU A 484 33.72 7.86 13.38
N GLU A 485 32.53 7.48 12.93
CA GLU A 485 31.98 6.15 13.03
C GLU A 485 32.01 5.40 11.68
N LEU A 486 32.40 4.13 11.73
CA LEU A 486 32.27 3.17 10.63
C LEU A 486 31.28 2.08 11.03
N THR A 487 30.21 1.90 10.20
CA THR A 487 29.24 0.83 10.36
C THR A 487 29.37 -0.17 9.24
N LEU A 488 29.44 -1.46 9.58
CA LEU A 488 29.40 -2.58 8.65
C LEU A 488 28.28 -3.54 9.05
N GLY A 489 27.45 -3.89 8.09
CA GLY A 489 26.36 -4.85 8.27
C GLY A 489 26.36 -5.91 7.19
N ALA A 490 25.96 -7.13 7.55
CA ALA A 490 25.72 -8.23 6.61
C ALA A 490 24.58 -9.12 7.09
N ARG A 491 23.83 -9.68 6.14
CA ARG A 491 22.79 -10.68 6.36
C ARG A 491 22.85 -11.71 5.25
N TYR A 492 22.74 -12.97 5.61
CA TYR A 492 22.59 -14.07 4.66
C TYR A 492 21.21 -14.68 4.85
N SER A 493 20.44 -14.75 3.77
CA SER A 493 19.05 -15.22 3.77
C SER A 493 18.89 -16.43 2.87
N TRP A 494 18.01 -17.35 3.28
CA TRP A 494 17.55 -18.51 2.49
C TRP A 494 16.04 -18.40 2.37
N GLU A 495 15.54 -18.53 1.14
CA GLU A 495 14.12 -18.47 0.80
C GLU A 495 13.70 -19.76 0.10
N GLU A 496 12.61 -20.35 0.54
CA GLU A 496 11.98 -21.51 -0.10
C GLU A 496 10.48 -21.25 -0.24
N LYS A 497 9.95 -21.46 -1.45
CA LYS A 497 8.52 -21.33 -1.74
C LYS A 497 8.05 -22.51 -2.58
N ASP A 498 6.92 -23.10 -2.20
CA ASP A 498 6.20 -24.14 -2.94
C ASP A 498 4.78 -23.66 -3.16
N GLY A 499 4.28 -23.67 -4.40
CA GLY A 499 2.97 -23.15 -4.66
C GLY A 499 2.47 -23.44 -6.07
N GLY A 500 1.20 -23.15 -6.29
CA GLY A 500 0.61 -23.39 -7.58
C GLY A 500 -0.84 -22.96 -7.71
N PHE A 501 -1.38 -23.31 -8.85
CA PHE A 501 -2.73 -23.01 -9.28
C PHE A 501 -3.46 -24.28 -9.73
N THR A 502 -4.67 -24.45 -9.20
CA THR A 502 -5.61 -25.49 -9.64
C THR A 502 -6.97 -24.87 -9.96
N GLN A 503 -7.76 -25.54 -10.78
CA GLN A 503 -9.09 -25.09 -11.15
C GLN A 503 -10.12 -26.20 -11.07
N THR A 504 -11.30 -25.87 -10.55
CA THR A 504 -12.47 -26.72 -10.56
C THR A 504 -13.55 -26.05 -11.41
N ALA A 505 -13.92 -26.65 -12.53
CA ALA A 505 -15.05 -26.19 -13.34
C ALA A 505 -16.36 -26.49 -12.60
N VAL A 506 -17.19 -25.47 -12.41
CA VAL A 506 -18.50 -25.58 -11.80
C VAL A 506 -19.56 -25.79 -12.89
N ASN A 507 -19.54 -24.93 -13.92
CA ASN A 507 -20.37 -25.02 -15.10
C ASN A 507 -19.56 -24.63 -16.33
N ASN A 508 -19.05 -25.59 -17.08
CA ASN A 508 -18.25 -25.34 -18.28
C ASN A 508 -18.75 -26.15 -19.46
N GLN A 509 -19.77 -25.67 -20.12
CA GLN A 509 -20.26 -26.26 -21.37
C GLN A 509 -19.77 -25.53 -22.59
N ILE A 510 -19.53 -24.19 -22.48
CA ILE A 510 -19.19 -23.36 -23.65
C ILE A 510 -17.79 -23.64 -24.20
N CYS A 511 -16.76 -23.89 -23.36
CA CYS A 511 -15.41 -24.15 -23.88
C CYS A 511 -15.34 -25.46 -24.69
N PRO A 512 -15.81 -26.62 -24.22
CA PRO A 512 -15.86 -27.84 -25.03
C PRO A 512 -16.70 -27.67 -26.30
N ALA A 513 -17.82 -26.95 -26.24
CA ALA A 513 -18.68 -26.71 -27.41
C ALA A 513 -17.96 -25.80 -28.44
N THR A 514 -17.26 -24.76 -27.99
CA THR A 514 -16.44 -23.88 -28.85
C THR A 514 -15.37 -24.70 -29.57
N LEU A 515 -14.67 -25.59 -28.86
CA LEU A 515 -13.66 -26.46 -29.44
C LEU A 515 -14.26 -27.44 -30.46
N GLY A 516 -15.47 -27.95 -30.19
CA GLY A 516 -16.22 -28.80 -31.12
C GLY A 516 -16.68 -28.07 -32.38
N ALA A 517 -16.93 -26.76 -32.28
CA ALA A 517 -17.43 -25.95 -33.38
C ALA A 517 -16.31 -25.37 -34.28
N LEU A 518 -15.02 -25.53 -33.95
CA LEU A 518 -13.89 -24.91 -34.69
C LEU A 518 -13.89 -25.21 -36.19
N GLY A 519 -14.40 -26.36 -36.59
CA GLY A 519 -14.50 -26.72 -38.02
C GLY A 519 -15.46 -25.84 -38.84
N PHE A 520 -16.36 -25.11 -38.17
CA PHE A 520 -17.30 -24.16 -38.78
C PHE A 520 -16.86 -22.71 -38.69
N ILE A 521 -15.80 -22.43 -37.91
CA ILE A 521 -15.26 -21.11 -37.70
C ILE A 521 -14.10 -20.86 -38.66
N PRO A 522 -14.08 -19.71 -39.38
CA PRO A 522 -12.95 -19.34 -40.24
C PRO A 522 -11.62 -19.41 -39.50
N ALA A 523 -10.60 -20.01 -40.09
CA ALA A 523 -9.30 -20.25 -39.46
C ALA A 523 -8.67 -18.99 -38.84
N ALA A 524 -8.85 -17.82 -39.48
CA ALA A 524 -8.36 -16.52 -38.96
C ALA A 524 -9.04 -16.08 -37.68
N LEU A 525 -10.23 -16.55 -37.37
CA LEU A 525 -11.00 -16.20 -36.20
C LEU A 525 -10.92 -17.26 -35.09
N GLN A 526 -10.43 -18.47 -35.39
CA GLN A 526 -10.37 -19.56 -34.42
C GLN A 526 -9.64 -19.18 -33.12
N PRO A 527 -8.46 -18.50 -33.14
CA PRO A 527 -7.80 -18.08 -31.90
C PRO A 527 -8.65 -17.16 -31.03
N SER A 528 -9.40 -16.23 -31.64
CA SER A 528 -10.31 -15.34 -30.90
C SER A 528 -11.49 -16.11 -30.31
N PHE A 529 -12.10 -17.03 -31.06
CA PHE A 529 -13.18 -17.87 -30.56
C PHE A 529 -12.74 -18.80 -29.43
N ILE A 530 -11.56 -19.41 -29.54
CA ILE A 530 -10.98 -20.24 -28.47
C ILE A 530 -10.74 -19.36 -27.24
N GLY A 531 -10.11 -18.21 -27.41
CA GLY A 531 -9.84 -17.27 -26.30
C GLY A 531 -11.11 -16.82 -25.60
N LEU A 532 -12.15 -16.46 -26.35
CA LEU A 532 -13.43 -15.97 -25.79
C LEU A 532 -14.32 -17.10 -25.25
N GLY A 533 -14.45 -18.20 -25.96
CA GLY A 533 -15.28 -19.34 -25.53
C GLY A 533 -14.66 -20.18 -24.41
N CYS A 534 -13.32 -20.13 -24.27
CA CYS A 534 -12.62 -20.79 -23.16
C CYS A 534 -12.05 -19.77 -22.16
N PHE A 535 -12.53 -18.52 -22.20
CA PHE A 535 -12.07 -17.48 -21.28
C PHE A 535 -12.22 -17.92 -19.82
N GLY A 536 -11.12 -17.79 -19.07
CA GLY A 536 -11.08 -18.17 -17.68
C GLY A 536 -11.05 -19.68 -17.39
N PHE A 537 -11.10 -20.56 -18.40
CA PHE A 537 -11.06 -22.02 -18.20
C PHE A 537 -9.72 -22.63 -18.62
N THR A 538 -9.30 -23.65 -17.87
CA THR A 538 -8.14 -24.45 -18.26
C THR A 538 -8.41 -25.18 -19.56
N ALA A 539 -7.50 -25.03 -20.51
CA ALA A 539 -7.61 -25.60 -21.84
C ALA A 539 -6.43 -26.52 -22.17
N PRO A 540 -6.61 -27.49 -23.12
CA PRO A 540 -5.53 -28.35 -23.59
C PRO A 540 -4.31 -27.57 -24.06
N ALA A 541 -3.10 -28.13 -23.83
CA ALA A 541 -1.83 -27.45 -24.07
C ALA A 541 -1.52 -27.19 -25.55
N ASP A 542 -2.12 -27.95 -26.44
CA ASP A 542 -1.89 -27.94 -27.89
C ASP A 542 -2.78 -26.95 -28.66
N LEU A 543 -3.68 -26.25 -27.97
CA LEU A 543 -4.54 -25.26 -28.59
C LEU A 543 -3.75 -23.98 -28.98
N PRO A 544 -4.12 -23.36 -30.13
CA PRO A 544 -3.53 -22.07 -30.49
C PRO A 544 -3.90 -21.00 -29.47
N GLN A 545 -2.88 -20.32 -28.96
CA GLN A 545 -3.05 -19.24 -28.00
C GLN A 545 -3.49 -17.95 -28.69
N SER A 546 -4.41 -17.21 -28.06
CA SER A 546 -4.68 -15.82 -28.42
C SER A 546 -3.69 -14.92 -27.66
N ALA A 547 -3.12 -13.94 -28.35
CA ALA A 547 -2.25 -12.97 -27.71
C ALA A 547 -3.00 -12.01 -26.76
N VAL A 548 -4.33 -11.90 -26.95
CA VAL A 548 -5.19 -10.97 -26.18
C VAL A 548 -5.88 -11.67 -25.03
N LEU A 549 -6.23 -12.95 -25.20
CA LEU A 549 -6.92 -13.76 -24.18
C LEU A 549 -6.13 -15.07 -24.02
N PRO A 550 -5.07 -15.06 -23.20
CA PRO A 550 -4.27 -16.26 -22.97
C PRO A 550 -5.11 -17.32 -22.25
N LEU A 551 -4.95 -18.55 -22.66
CA LEU A 551 -5.67 -19.69 -22.07
C LEU A 551 -5.04 -20.08 -20.73
N VAL A 552 -5.89 -20.27 -19.74
CA VAL A 552 -5.51 -20.64 -18.38
C VAL A 552 -4.81 -22.01 -18.31
N ARG A 553 -3.79 -22.14 -17.44
CA ARG A 553 -3.00 -23.37 -17.21
C ARG A 553 -2.80 -23.64 -15.73
N THR A 554 -3.17 -24.82 -15.27
CA THR A 554 -2.79 -25.30 -13.94
C THR A 554 -1.29 -25.58 -13.87
N PHE A 555 -0.70 -25.32 -12.72
CA PHE A 555 0.72 -25.56 -12.45
C PHE A 555 0.99 -25.82 -10.97
N GLN A 556 2.14 -26.44 -10.69
CA GLN A 556 2.82 -26.51 -9.40
C GLN A 556 4.28 -26.14 -9.66
N SER A 557 4.87 -25.35 -8.78
CA SER A 557 6.23 -24.84 -8.93
C SER A 557 6.90 -24.66 -7.57
N GLU A 558 8.20 -24.83 -7.55
CA GLU A 558 9.06 -24.56 -6.41
C GLU A 558 9.98 -23.39 -6.78
N PHE A 559 10.26 -22.54 -5.81
CA PHE A 559 11.23 -21.44 -5.92
C PHE A 559 12.16 -21.50 -4.72
N SER A 560 13.47 -21.41 -4.93
CA SER A 560 14.44 -21.27 -3.87
C SER A 560 15.52 -20.25 -4.24
N ASP A 561 15.97 -19.49 -3.27
CA ASP A 561 17.01 -18.47 -3.45
C ASP A 561 17.85 -18.28 -2.20
N GLU A 562 19.08 -17.80 -2.40
CA GLU A 562 20.03 -17.49 -1.33
C GLU A 562 20.69 -16.15 -1.59
N GLU A 563 20.57 -15.19 -0.65
CA GLU A 563 21.03 -13.82 -0.87
C GLU A 563 21.94 -13.33 0.26
N LEU A 564 23.04 -12.67 -0.15
CA LEU A 564 23.93 -11.95 0.73
C LEU A 564 23.69 -10.45 0.64
N ILE A 565 23.10 -9.88 1.65
CA ILE A 565 22.82 -8.46 1.79
C ILE A 565 23.92 -7.83 2.64
N TYR A 566 24.40 -6.64 2.27
CA TYR A 566 25.44 -5.97 3.05
C TYR A 566 25.37 -4.47 2.95
N THR A 567 25.91 -3.79 3.97
CA THR A 567 26.01 -2.32 4.04
C THR A 567 27.34 -1.88 4.61
N ALA A 568 27.83 -0.78 4.11
CA ALA A 568 28.96 -0.05 4.67
C ALA A 568 28.59 1.42 4.78
N ARG A 569 28.73 2.00 5.97
CA ARG A 569 28.42 3.42 6.23
C ARG A 569 29.58 4.05 6.97
N ILE A 570 29.85 5.30 6.66
CA ILE A 570 30.78 6.14 7.38
C ILE A 570 30.07 7.43 7.76
N GLY A 571 30.11 7.76 9.03
CA GLY A 571 29.54 9.00 9.58
C GLY A 571 30.59 9.82 10.26
N TYR A 572 30.50 11.14 10.16
CA TYR A 572 31.38 12.05 10.84
C TYR A 572 30.62 13.22 11.47
N ALA A 573 30.65 13.29 12.79
CA ALA A 573 30.18 14.42 13.56
C ALA A 573 31.26 15.51 13.50
N PHE A 574 31.10 16.45 12.58
CA PHE A 574 32.13 17.47 12.28
C PHE A 574 32.24 18.55 13.37
N ALA A 575 31.14 18.91 13.97
CA ALA A 575 31.00 19.77 15.13
C ALA A 575 29.58 19.57 15.67
N ASP A 576 29.36 19.77 17.00
CA ASP A 576 28.01 20.01 17.48
C ASP A 576 27.45 21.23 16.75
N PRO A 577 26.56 21.08 15.81
CA PRO A 577 25.47 20.20 15.50
C PRO A 577 25.42 19.66 14.05
N VAL A 578 26.53 19.24 13.44
CA VAL A 578 26.57 18.84 12.02
C VAL A 578 27.14 17.44 11.86
N ASN A 579 26.30 16.50 11.36
CA ASN A 579 26.68 15.15 11.00
C ASN A 579 26.68 14.98 9.48
N ILE A 580 27.74 14.44 8.90
CA ILE A 580 27.85 14.09 7.48
C ILE A 580 28.04 12.57 7.39
N TYR A 581 27.37 11.94 6.45
CA TYR A 581 27.51 10.50 6.24
C TYR A 581 27.55 10.14 4.77
N ALA A 582 28.12 8.96 4.49
CA ALA A 582 28.01 8.30 3.20
C ALA A 582 27.76 6.81 3.44
N SER A 583 26.96 6.20 2.57
CA SER A 583 26.64 4.79 2.64
C SER A 583 26.60 4.12 1.28
N PHE A 584 26.93 2.84 1.30
CA PHE A 584 26.65 1.88 0.23
C PHE A 584 25.86 0.73 0.84
N THR A 585 24.76 0.34 0.19
CA THR A 585 23.93 -0.79 0.63
C THR A 585 23.53 -1.64 -0.56
N HIS A 586 23.80 -2.96 -0.46
CA HIS A 586 23.23 -3.96 -1.34
C HIS A 586 22.02 -4.58 -0.64
N GLY A 587 20.88 -4.57 -1.30
CA GLY A 587 19.62 -5.11 -0.80
C GLY A 587 18.91 -5.98 -1.82
N TYR A 588 17.83 -6.66 -1.41
CA TYR A 588 17.05 -7.47 -2.33
C TYR A 588 15.56 -7.51 -1.94
N LYS A 589 14.75 -7.94 -2.90
CA LYS A 589 13.38 -8.38 -2.75
C LYS A 589 13.26 -9.80 -3.29
N ALA A 590 12.68 -10.71 -2.51
CA ALA A 590 12.57 -12.10 -2.89
C ALA A 590 11.82 -12.30 -4.20
N GLY A 591 12.28 -13.23 -5.01
CA GLY A 591 11.54 -13.78 -6.12
C GLY A 591 10.40 -14.69 -5.64
N GLY A 592 9.72 -15.35 -6.56
CA GLY A 592 8.62 -16.18 -6.16
C GLY A 592 7.86 -16.84 -7.29
N ILE A 593 6.65 -17.26 -6.97
CA ILE A 593 5.71 -17.90 -7.87
C ILE A 593 4.62 -16.91 -8.22
N ASN A 594 4.39 -16.72 -9.53
CA ASN A 594 3.30 -15.90 -10.02
C ASN A 594 1.98 -16.66 -9.84
N LEU A 595 1.24 -16.33 -8.80
CA LEU A 595 -0.07 -16.92 -8.49
C LEU A 595 -1.17 -16.27 -9.35
N ASP A 596 -1.05 -16.44 -10.66
CA ASP A 596 -2.03 -16.02 -11.66
C ASP A 596 -2.38 -17.18 -12.60
N THR A 597 -3.60 -17.21 -13.08
CA THR A 597 -4.13 -18.28 -13.95
C THR A 597 -3.38 -18.44 -15.27
N THR A 598 -2.74 -17.38 -15.70
CA THR A 598 -2.01 -17.30 -16.99
C THR A 598 -0.50 -17.50 -16.86
N ALA A 599 0.02 -17.69 -15.64
CA ALA A 599 1.45 -17.75 -15.36
C ALA A 599 2.19 -18.83 -16.16
N ALA A 600 1.54 -19.98 -16.40
CA ALA A 600 2.14 -21.11 -17.14
C ALA A 600 1.66 -21.21 -18.60
N VAL A 601 1.14 -20.12 -19.17
CA VAL A 601 0.67 -20.10 -20.58
C VAL A 601 1.80 -20.42 -21.54
N GLY A 602 1.52 -21.30 -22.51
CA GLY A 602 2.51 -21.70 -23.52
C GLY A 602 3.70 -22.49 -22.99
N GLY A 603 3.64 -22.97 -21.73
CA GLY A 603 4.75 -23.65 -21.06
C GLY A 603 5.77 -22.66 -20.46
N ALA A 604 5.37 -21.43 -20.21
CA ALA A 604 6.17 -20.46 -19.47
C ALA A 604 6.45 -20.96 -18.03
N ASP A 605 7.60 -20.58 -17.50
CA ASP A 605 7.94 -20.79 -16.11
C ASP A 605 7.07 -19.83 -15.26
N PRO A 606 6.30 -20.31 -14.30
CA PRO A 606 5.49 -19.45 -13.43
C PRO A 606 6.30 -18.72 -12.36
N THR A 607 7.61 -18.96 -12.26
CA THR A 607 8.47 -18.25 -11.31
C THR A 607 8.97 -16.92 -11.86
N PHE A 608 9.32 -16.00 -10.97
CA PHE A 608 10.02 -14.77 -11.28
C PHE A 608 11.23 -14.61 -10.37
N LEU A 609 12.28 -13.95 -10.89
CA LEU A 609 13.56 -13.80 -10.22
C LEU A 609 13.49 -12.81 -9.06
N SER A 610 14.37 -12.95 -8.08
CA SER A 610 14.64 -11.94 -7.06
C SER A 610 15.12 -10.63 -7.72
N GLU A 611 14.71 -9.52 -7.11
CA GLU A 611 15.13 -8.17 -7.45
C GLU A 611 16.26 -7.77 -6.51
N GLU A 612 17.35 -7.30 -7.04
CA GLU A 612 18.50 -6.80 -6.28
C GLU A 612 18.63 -5.29 -6.45
N VAL A 613 19.21 -4.60 -5.46
CA VAL A 613 19.45 -3.17 -5.53
C VAL A 613 20.79 -2.80 -4.95
N ASP A 614 21.56 -1.99 -5.69
CA ASP A 614 22.76 -1.29 -5.23
C ASP A 614 22.44 0.18 -5.00
N ALA A 615 22.54 0.63 -3.75
CA ALA A 615 22.19 1.97 -3.32
C ALA A 615 23.39 2.73 -2.77
N TYR A 616 23.58 3.96 -3.25
CA TYR A 616 24.59 4.91 -2.80
C TYR A 616 23.90 6.15 -2.24
N GLU A 617 24.30 6.59 -1.06
CA GLU A 617 23.72 7.77 -0.43
C GLU A 617 24.81 8.62 0.25
N ILE A 618 24.67 9.92 0.16
CA ILE A 618 25.44 10.89 0.95
C ILE A 618 24.45 11.86 1.59
N GLY A 619 24.61 12.13 2.89
CA GLY A 619 23.71 13.03 3.58
C GLY A 619 24.41 13.91 4.61
N VAL A 620 23.68 14.96 4.99
CA VAL A 620 24.05 15.91 6.04
C VAL A 620 22.84 16.08 6.95
N LYS A 621 23.05 15.96 8.24
CA LYS A 621 22.06 16.26 9.28
C LYS A 621 22.61 17.37 10.16
N SER A 622 21.78 18.38 10.44
CA SER A 622 22.26 19.55 11.15
C SER A 622 21.17 20.24 11.97
N ARG A 623 21.59 20.80 13.10
CA ARG A 623 20.81 21.68 13.95
C ARG A 623 21.53 23.00 14.10
N PHE A 624 20.83 24.12 14.14
CA PHE A 624 21.38 25.46 14.22
C PHE A 624 20.55 26.32 15.17
N LEU A 625 21.13 27.43 15.66
CA LEU A 625 20.45 28.44 16.48
C LEU A 625 19.81 27.87 17.73
N ASP A 626 20.61 27.14 18.53
CA ASP A 626 20.11 26.45 19.74
C ASP A 626 18.90 25.55 19.45
N ASP A 627 19.04 24.70 18.41
CA ASP A 627 18.03 23.73 17.92
C ASP A 627 16.73 24.34 17.32
N ALA A 628 16.70 25.68 17.16
CA ALA A 628 15.55 26.34 16.52
C ALA A 628 15.42 26.03 15.02
N VAL A 629 16.49 25.58 14.37
CA VAL A 629 16.48 25.20 12.95
C VAL A 629 17.11 23.82 12.77
N THR A 630 16.38 22.90 12.20
CA THR A 630 16.87 21.60 11.73
C THR A 630 16.90 21.60 10.20
N LEU A 631 17.99 21.13 9.59
CA LEU A 631 18.11 20.95 8.15
C LEU A 631 18.84 19.66 7.84
N ASN A 632 18.14 18.74 7.17
CA ASN A 632 18.66 17.47 6.71
C ASN A 632 18.60 17.41 5.17
N LEU A 633 19.68 16.94 4.57
CA LEU A 633 19.81 16.75 3.12
C LEU A 633 20.33 15.35 2.85
N ALA A 634 19.78 14.68 1.84
CA ALA A 634 20.29 13.40 1.35
C ALA A 634 20.24 13.37 -0.18
N ALA A 635 21.34 12.99 -0.82
CA ALA A 635 21.39 12.69 -2.24
C ALA A 635 21.63 11.19 -2.40
N PHE A 636 20.85 10.56 -3.28
CA PHE A 636 20.87 9.11 -3.45
C PHE A 636 20.87 8.68 -4.92
N TYR A 637 21.38 7.48 -5.15
CA TYR A 637 21.32 6.77 -6.43
C TYR A 637 21.12 5.28 -6.13
N GLU A 638 20.08 4.70 -6.72
CA GLU A 638 19.68 3.30 -6.57
C GLU A 638 19.54 2.67 -7.95
N GLU A 639 20.22 1.56 -8.18
CA GLU A 639 20.12 0.76 -9.41
C GLU A 639 19.58 -0.63 -9.06
N PHE A 640 18.46 -0.97 -9.67
CA PHE A 640 17.78 -2.25 -9.51
C PHE A 640 18.12 -3.17 -10.66
N THR A 641 18.46 -4.41 -10.32
CA THR A 641 18.68 -5.52 -11.25
C THR A 641 17.51 -6.49 -11.14
N ASN A 642 17.05 -7.04 -12.25
CA ASN A 642 15.87 -7.91 -12.31
C ASN A 642 14.62 -7.27 -11.65
N PHE A 643 14.41 -5.99 -11.89
CA PHE A 643 13.29 -5.23 -11.29
C PHE A 643 11.96 -5.92 -11.56
N GLN A 644 11.21 -6.21 -10.51
CA GLN A 644 9.95 -6.94 -10.59
C GLN A 644 8.80 -6.00 -10.97
N VAL A 645 8.08 -6.34 -12.01
CA VAL A 645 6.95 -5.58 -12.53
C VAL A 645 5.70 -6.44 -12.56
N LEU A 646 4.60 -5.89 -12.08
CA LEU A 646 3.26 -6.44 -12.26
C LEU A 646 2.48 -5.53 -13.21
N GLU A 647 1.89 -6.11 -14.24
CA GLU A 647 1.10 -5.42 -15.25
C GLU A 647 -0.27 -6.08 -15.39
N PHE A 648 -1.33 -5.27 -15.43
CA PHE A 648 -2.67 -5.75 -15.77
C PHE A 648 -2.94 -5.60 -17.27
N THR A 649 -3.13 -6.71 -17.96
CA THR A 649 -3.33 -6.76 -19.43
C THR A 649 -4.76 -6.43 -19.88
N GLY A 650 -5.69 -6.23 -18.91
CA GLY A 650 -7.13 -6.11 -19.13
C GLY A 650 -7.91 -7.40 -18.83
N THR A 651 -7.22 -8.53 -18.61
CA THR A 651 -7.83 -9.83 -18.30
C THR A 651 -7.00 -10.69 -17.35
N ALA A 652 -5.73 -10.36 -17.14
CA ALA A 652 -4.79 -11.11 -16.31
C ALA A 652 -3.70 -10.21 -15.75
N PHE A 653 -3.13 -10.60 -14.62
CA PHE A 653 -1.96 -9.96 -14.03
C PHE A 653 -0.69 -10.69 -14.48
N GLN A 654 0.17 -10.01 -15.21
CA GLN A 654 1.42 -10.54 -15.72
C GLN A 654 2.59 -10.05 -14.86
N THR A 655 3.32 -10.98 -14.21
CA THR A 655 4.55 -10.67 -13.48
C THR A 655 5.76 -11.01 -14.32
N PHE A 656 6.72 -10.10 -14.44
CA PHE A 656 7.97 -10.30 -15.14
C PHE A 656 9.08 -9.42 -14.58
N ASN A 657 10.33 -9.77 -14.88
CA ASN A 657 11.48 -8.97 -14.48
C ASN A 657 11.95 -8.07 -15.62
N VAL A 658 12.20 -6.79 -15.31
CA VAL A 658 12.91 -5.85 -16.17
C VAL A 658 14.39 -5.85 -15.76
N PRO A 659 15.34 -6.05 -16.68
CA PRO A 659 16.74 -6.17 -16.31
C PRO A 659 17.29 -5.02 -15.48
N VAL A 660 16.90 -3.77 -15.77
CA VAL A 660 17.38 -2.58 -15.03
C VAL A 660 16.27 -1.57 -14.80
N ALA A 661 16.16 -1.07 -13.57
CA ALA A 661 15.43 0.16 -13.23
C ALA A 661 16.33 1.06 -12.35
N ARG A 662 16.08 2.36 -12.33
CA ARG A 662 16.89 3.33 -11.55
C ARG A 662 16.00 4.31 -10.81
N SER A 663 16.44 4.68 -9.60
CA SER A 663 15.91 5.79 -8.84
C SER A 663 17.04 6.67 -8.31
N SER A 664 16.96 7.97 -8.52
CA SER A 664 17.96 8.90 -8.03
C SER A 664 17.34 10.24 -7.68
N GLY A 665 17.91 10.96 -6.72
CA GLY A 665 17.30 12.22 -6.32
C GLY A 665 17.98 12.93 -5.18
N LEU A 666 17.30 14.00 -4.76
CA LEU A 666 17.66 14.83 -3.61
C LEU A 666 16.46 14.93 -2.66
N GLU A 667 16.69 14.71 -1.40
CA GLU A 667 15.73 14.87 -0.32
C GLU A 667 16.15 16.02 0.60
N ILE A 668 15.19 16.83 1.00
CA ILE A 668 15.37 18.01 1.86
C ILE A 668 14.33 17.92 2.97
N GLU A 669 14.73 18.03 4.22
CA GLU A 669 13.84 18.11 5.38
C GLU A 669 14.31 19.24 6.28
N SER A 670 13.40 20.12 6.67
CA SER A 670 13.69 21.26 7.55
C SER A 670 12.54 21.50 8.52
N ALA A 671 12.89 21.79 9.76
CA ALA A 671 11.99 22.36 10.76
C ALA A 671 12.57 23.66 11.29
N ILE A 672 11.72 24.68 11.44
CA ILE A 672 12.10 26.02 11.90
C ILE A 672 11.15 26.45 13.00
N ARG A 673 11.66 26.78 14.19
CA ARG A 673 10.93 27.26 15.35
C ARG A 673 11.38 28.67 15.71
N PRO A 674 10.80 29.71 15.08
CA PRO A 674 11.20 31.10 15.36
C PRO A 674 10.84 31.57 16.77
N THR A 675 9.82 30.97 17.36
CA THR A 675 9.32 31.21 18.73
C THR A 675 8.75 29.91 19.28
N ASP A 676 8.53 29.82 20.58
CA ASP A 676 7.88 28.66 21.23
C ASP A 676 6.45 28.42 20.72
N GLU A 677 5.79 29.47 20.20
CA GLU A 677 4.41 29.41 19.69
C GLU A 677 4.32 28.99 18.22
N LEU A 678 5.42 28.98 17.47
CA LEU A 678 5.37 28.89 16.00
C LEU A 678 6.41 27.92 15.46
N THR A 679 5.92 26.90 14.76
CA THR A 679 6.76 25.89 14.07
C THR A 679 6.41 25.87 12.59
N PHE A 680 7.43 25.85 11.72
CA PHE A 680 7.31 25.61 10.30
C PHE A 680 8.10 24.37 9.91
N ASN A 681 7.51 23.54 9.05
CA ASN A 681 8.14 22.36 8.45
C ASN A 681 8.16 22.54 6.93
N ALA A 682 9.29 22.22 6.31
CA ALA A 682 9.42 22.18 4.86
C ALA A 682 10.19 20.92 4.47
N SER A 683 9.63 20.10 3.62
CA SER A 683 10.29 18.94 3.10
C SER A 683 10.03 18.79 1.60
N ALA A 684 10.98 18.23 0.87
CA ALA A 684 10.85 18.00 -0.55
C ALA A 684 11.68 16.80 -1.00
N THR A 685 11.17 16.08 -1.98
CA THR A 685 11.88 15.05 -2.75
C THR A 685 11.89 15.46 -4.22
N ILE A 686 13.08 15.58 -4.79
CA ILE A 686 13.29 15.75 -6.22
C ILE A 686 13.80 14.43 -6.75
N LEU A 687 13.04 13.80 -7.66
CA LEU A 687 13.17 12.39 -8.00
C LEU A 687 13.28 12.18 -9.51
N ASP A 688 14.16 11.29 -9.92
CA ASP A 688 14.17 10.68 -11.24
C ASP A 688 14.13 9.15 -11.09
N ALA A 689 12.92 8.57 -11.11
CA ALA A 689 12.68 7.15 -11.03
C ALA A 689 12.13 6.63 -12.37
N ARG A 690 12.91 5.77 -13.04
CA ARG A 690 12.61 5.34 -14.41
C ARG A 690 13.20 3.98 -14.79
N TYR A 691 12.67 3.44 -15.88
CA TYR A 691 13.34 2.45 -16.69
C TYR A 691 14.31 3.19 -17.61
N PRO A 692 15.64 3.02 -17.52
CA PRO A 692 16.58 3.70 -18.42
C PRO A 692 16.37 3.24 -19.87
N GLU A 693 16.90 4.00 -20.85
CA GLU A 693 16.73 3.66 -22.27
C GLU A 693 17.31 2.28 -22.63
N ASP A 694 18.31 1.83 -21.88
CA ASP A 694 18.96 0.51 -22.03
C ASP A 694 18.41 -0.56 -21.08
N CYS A 695 17.25 -0.32 -20.46
CA CYS A 695 16.66 -1.15 -19.42
C CYS A 695 16.46 -2.62 -19.79
N ALA A 696 16.29 -2.90 -21.09
CA ALA A 696 16.04 -4.25 -21.59
C ALA A 696 17.28 -5.16 -21.57
N GLY A 697 18.49 -4.59 -21.45
CA GLY A 697 19.72 -5.38 -21.53
C GLY A 697 19.77 -6.24 -22.80
N THR A 698 19.71 -7.55 -22.65
CA THR A 698 19.64 -8.52 -23.77
C THR A 698 18.23 -9.00 -24.09
N SER A 699 17.20 -8.54 -23.35
CA SER A 699 15.81 -8.92 -23.58
C SER A 699 15.28 -8.38 -24.91
N THR A 700 14.57 -9.22 -25.63
CA THR A 700 13.86 -8.86 -26.87
C THR A 700 12.34 -8.84 -26.69
N ALA A 701 11.85 -9.02 -25.45
CA ALA A 701 10.44 -8.99 -25.14
C ALA A 701 9.86 -7.60 -25.39
N VAL A 702 8.80 -7.51 -26.18
CA VAL A 702 8.16 -6.24 -26.53
C VAL A 702 7.63 -5.53 -25.30
N THR A 703 7.10 -6.27 -24.32
CA THR A 703 6.63 -5.74 -23.03
C THR A 703 7.76 -5.02 -22.29
N VAL A 704 8.93 -5.62 -22.15
CA VAL A 704 10.11 -5.00 -21.51
C VAL A 704 10.60 -3.79 -22.32
N LEU A 705 10.77 -3.94 -23.65
CA LEU A 705 11.23 -2.86 -24.52
C LEU A 705 10.30 -1.64 -24.49
N SER A 706 8.99 -1.85 -24.32
CA SER A 706 7.99 -0.77 -24.23
C SER A 706 8.07 0.06 -22.94
N LEU A 707 8.74 -0.45 -21.92
CA LEU A 707 8.95 0.26 -20.65
C LEU A 707 10.20 1.16 -20.71
N CYS A 708 11.23 0.79 -21.49
CA CYS A 708 12.50 1.51 -21.49
C CYS A 708 12.33 2.99 -21.87
N GLY A 709 13.04 3.87 -21.17
CA GLY A 709 12.94 5.33 -21.31
C GLY A 709 11.77 5.97 -20.54
N ASN A 710 10.83 5.18 -20.00
CA ASN A 710 9.66 5.69 -19.29
C ASN A 710 9.89 5.78 -17.78
N LYS A 711 9.13 6.67 -17.11
CA LYS A 711 9.12 6.80 -15.64
C LYS A 711 8.43 5.61 -15.00
N LEU A 712 8.80 5.32 -13.74
CA LEU A 712 8.08 4.37 -12.91
C LEU A 712 6.67 4.90 -12.57
N THR A 713 5.77 3.98 -12.23
CA THR A 713 4.36 4.30 -11.91
C THR A 713 4.24 5.04 -10.58
N ASN A 714 3.44 6.12 -10.56
CA ASN A 714 3.19 6.95 -9.39
C ASN A 714 4.48 7.50 -8.74
N ALA A 715 5.46 7.85 -9.58
CA ALA A 715 6.72 8.47 -9.22
C ALA A 715 6.76 9.91 -9.77
N ALA A 716 6.25 10.86 -8.98
CA ALA A 716 6.31 12.28 -9.31
C ALA A 716 7.75 12.78 -9.23
N ASP A 717 8.19 13.64 -10.19
CA ASP A 717 9.55 14.21 -10.21
C ASP A 717 9.80 15.11 -9.01
N VAL A 718 8.78 15.79 -8.51
CA VAL A 718 8.86 16.68 -7.36
C VAL A 718 7.66 16.46 -6.46
N VAL A 719 7.93 16.19 -5.21
CA VAL A 719 6.95 16.24 -4.13
C VAL A 719 7.48 17.19 -3.08
N ALA A 720 6.71 18.22 -2.71
CA ALA A 720 7.08 19.18 -1.68
C ALA A 720 5.95 19.35 -0.66
N ILE A 721 6.29 19.38 0.61
CA ILE A 721 5.37 19.57 1.73
C ILE A 721 5.80 20.76 2.54
N PHE A 722 4.88 21.68 2.78
CA PHE A 722 5.08 22.84 3.65
C PHE A 722 4.01 22.81 4.74
N GLY A 723 4.42 22.80 5.98
CA GLY A 723 3.54 22.80 7.14
C GLY A 723 3.82 23.94 8.10
N GLY A 724 2.82 24.33 8.87
CA GLY A 724 2.96 25.31 9.94
C GLY A 724 2.03 24.97 11.09
N LEU A 725 2.50 25.18 12.31
CA LEU A 725 1.75 25.06 13.56
C LEU A 725 1.93 26.35 14.34
N TRP A 726 0.81 26.96 14.72
CA TRP A 726 0.76 28.09 15.61
C TRP A 726 -0.06 27.74 16.85
N GLU A 727 0.60 27.77 18.01
CA GLU A 727 0.02 27.48 19.31
C GLU A 727 0.09 28.75 20.16
N LYS A 728 -1.05 29.20 20.65
CA LYS A 728 -1.15 30.46 21.37
C LYS A 728 -1.92 30.31 22.68
N PRO A 729 -1.28 30.43 23.83
CA PRO A 729 -1.98 30.56 25.09
C PRO A 729 -2.92 31.78 25.08
N LEU A 730 -4.22 31.58 25.29
CA LEU A 730 -5.21 32.63 25.43
C LEU A 730 -5.42 32.99 26.89
N THR A 731 -5.34 32.00 27.76
CA THR A 731 -5.37 32.10 29.24
C THR A 731 -4.47 31.03 29.83
N ASP A 732 -4.25 31.01 31.12
CA ASP A 732 -3.48 29.95 31.82
C ASP A 732 -4.02 28.52 31.61
N SER A 733 -5.28 28.38 31.14
CA SER A 733 -5.93 27.09 30.97
C SER A 733 -6.53 26.88 29.58
N VAL A 734 -6.34 27.79 28.63
CA VAL A 734 -6.90 27.72 27.27
C VAL A 734 -5.82 28.10 26.28
N GLU A 735 -5.54 27.20 25.38
CA GLU A 735 -4.64 27.40 24.24
C GLU A 735 -5.44 27.32 22.92
N PHE A 736 -5.17 28.24 22.03
CA PHE A 736 -5.61 28.18 20.63
C PHE A 736 -4.50 27.56 19.78
N PHE A 737 -4.85 26.70 18.84
CA PHE A 737 -3.92 26.23 17.83
C PHE A 737 -4.49 26.31 16.40
N LEU A 738 -3.59 26.49 15.44
CA LEU A 738 -3.84 26.42 14.00
C LEU A 738 -2.70 25.63 13.36
N SER A 739 -3.05 24.50 12.75
CA SER A 739 -2.15 23.69 11.92
C SER A 739 -2.58 23.79 10.46
N GLY A 740 -1.63 23.94 9.57
CA GLY A 740 -1.87 23.96 8.13
C GLY A 740 -0.76 23.24 7.38
N GLN A 741 -1.10 22.56 6.29
CA GLN A 741 -0.16 21.87 5.44
C GLN A 741 -0.55 22.00 3.97
N ILE A 742 0.45 22.17 3.11
CA ILE A 742 0.31 22.13 1.65
C ILE A 742 1.26 21.04 1.14
N ARG A 743 0.73 20.08 0.40
CA ARG A 743 1.49 19.09 -0.38
C ARG A 743 1.35 19.41 -1.85
N LEU A 744 2.48 19.55 -2.55
CA LEU A 744 2.57 19.81 -3.99
C LEU A 744 3.19 18.59 -4.66
N GLU A 745 2.60 18.15 -5.76
CA GLU A 745 3.11 17.05 -6.58
C GLU A 745 3.19 17.48 -8.05
N SER A 746 4.25 17.10 -8.74
CA SER A 746 4.34 17.24 -10.20
C SER A 746 3.53 16.15 -10.90
N ASP A 747 3.47 16.23 -12.24
CA ASP A 747 2.84 15.21 -13.10
C ASP A 747 3.45 13.83 -12.86
N GLN A 748 2.60 12.81 -12.93
CA GLN A 748 3.01 11.42 -12.76
C GLN A 748 2.17 10.47 -13.63
N ARG A 749 2.73 9.32 -13.91
CA ARG A 749 2.00 8.22 -14.57
C ARG A 749 1.32 7.35 -13.53
N THR A 750 0.10 6.91 -13.83
CA THR A 750 -0.73 6.12 -12.92
C THR A 750 -0.92 4.66 -13.38
N SER A 751 -0.24 4.26 -14.46
CA SER A 751 -0.21 2.89 -15.00
C SER A 751 1.22 2.45 -15.29
N THR A 752 1.48 1.15 -15.21
CA THR A 752 2.77 0.55 -15.58
C THR A 752 3.08 0.79 -17.07
N GLN A 753 2.09 0.65 -17.94
CA GLN A 753 2.26 0.90 -19.38
C GLN A 753 2.20 2.39 -19.71
N ALA A 754 3.25 2.88 -20.38
CA ALA A 754 3.23 4.22 -20.95
C ALA A 754 2.57 4.26 -22.34
N ILE A 755 2.74 3.18 -23.09
CA ILE A 755 2.21 2.94 -24.42
C ILE A 755 1.59 1.54 -24.46
N VAL A 756 0.74 1.32 -25.45
CA VAL A 756 0.31 -0.06 -25.74
C VAL A 756 1.42 -0.79 -26.48
N PRO A 757 1.91 -1.94 -25.97
CA PRO A 757 2.95 -2.70 -26.67
C PRO A 757 2.54 -3.03 -28.10
N PRO A 758 3.36 -2.74 -29.12
CA PRO A 758 3.00 -2.98 -30.50
C PRO A 758 2.92 -4.49 -30.82
N GLY A 759 1.84 -4.89 -31.46
CA GLY A 759 1.66 -6.25 -31.94
C GLY A 759 2.46 -6.55 -33.23
N ALA A 760 2.49 -7.82 -33.64
CA ALA A 760 3.27 -8.28 -34.81
C ALA A 760 2.98 -7.51 -36.11
N ALA A 761 1.73 -7.09 -36.33
CA ALA A 761 1.35 -6.32 -37.53
C ALA A 761 1.96 -4.91 -37.54
N GLN A 762 1.93 -4.20 -36.37
CA GLN A 762 2.54 -2.89 -36.21
C GLN A 762 4.09 -2.98 -36.33
N ILE A 763 4.70 -3.99 -35.76
CA ILE A 763 6.16 -4.26 -35.88
C ILE A 763 6.54 -4.52 -37.33
N ALA A 764 5.77 -5.33 -38.05
CA ALA A 764 6.00 -5.61 -39.45
C ALA A 764 5.86 -4.35 -40.32
N ALA A 765 4.86 -3.50 -40.04
CA ALA A 765 4.65 -2.23 -40.75
C ALA A 765 5.75 -1.21 -40.47
N ALA A 766 6.25 -1.13 -39.24
CA ALA A 766 7.33 -0.22 -38.84
C ALA A 766 8.73 -0.71 -39.23
N GLY A 767 8.89 -1.99 -39.55
CA GLY A 767 10.14 -2.62 -39.96
C GLY A 767 11.07 -3.06 -38.84
N SER A 768 10.81 -2.64 -37.59
CA SER A 768 11.50 -3.10 -36.38
C SER A 768 10.63 -2.91 -35.13
N VAL A 769 10.93 -3.63 -34.05
CA VAL A 769 10.26 -3.48 -32.77
C VAL A 769 10.45 -2.05 -32.23
N GLN A 770 11.66 -1.52 -32.24
CA GLN A 770 11.94 -0.18 -31.75
C GLN A 770 11.18 0.91 -32.54
N ALA A 771 11.18 0.84 -33.88
CA ALA A 771 10.42 1.79 -34.68
C ALA A 771 8.89 1.73 -34.43
N ALA A 772 8.37 0.55 -34.08
CA ALA A 772 6.97 0.39 -33.71
C ALA A 772 6.67 0.99 -32.33
N ILE A 773 7.58 0.83 -31.37
CA ILE A 773 7.49 1.43 -30.04
C ILE A 773 7.56 2.96 -30.14
N ASP A 774 8.52 3.50 -30.88
CA ASP A 774 8.70 4.95 -31.07
C ASP A 774 7.48 5.61 -31.77
N ALA A 775 6.75 4.84 -32.58
CA ALA A 775 5.53 5.28 -33.24
C ALA A 775 4.25 5.09 -32.43
N ALA A 776 4.31 4.34 -31.34
CA ALA A 776 3.14 4.07 -30.50
C ALA A 776 2.73 5.34 -29.72
N PRO A 777 1.44 5.69 -29.69
CA PRO A 777 0.99 6.86 -28.97
C PRO A 777 1.07 6.64 -27.44
N LEU A 778 1.40 7.71 -26.71
CA LEU A 778 1.30 7.72 -25.24
C LEU A 778 -0.18 7.63 -24.82
N ILE A 779 -0.44 6.89 -23.76
CA ILE A 779 -1.77 6.78 -23.14
C ILE A 779 -1.93 7.98 -22.18
N ILE A 780 -2.60 9.04 -22.65
CA ILE A 780 -2.78 10.28 -21.86
C ILE A 780 -3.71 10.07 -20.67
N ALA A 781 -4.70 9.19 -20.78
CA ALA A 781 -5.57 8.84 -19.66
C ALA A 781 -4.80 8.34 -18.41
N ASP A 782 -3.57 7.85 -18.63
CA ASP A 782 -2.68 7.35 -17.57
C ASP A 782 -1.75 8.44 -17.01
N VAL A 783 -1.91 9.69 -17.39
CA VAL A 783 -1.14 10.82 -16.84
C VAL A 783 -2.03 11.60 -15.89
N GLN A 784 -1.62 11.69 -14.64
CA GLN A 784 -2.19 12.58 -13.65
C GLN A 784 -1.37 13.87 -13.66
N ASP A 785 -2.04 14.99 -13.94
CA ASP A 785 -1.40 16.32 -13.86
C ASP A 785 -0.99 16.66 -12.44
N GLY A 786 -0.03 17.56 -12.31
CA GLY A 786 0.44 18.05 -11.02
C GLY A 786 -0.68 18.71 -10.22
N LYS A 787 -0.63 18.57 -8.89
CA LYS A 787 -1.69 18.99 -7.99
C LYS A 787 -1.19 19.43 -6.62
N GLU A 788 -2.07 20.15 -5.93
CA GLU A 788 -1.87 20.53 -4.54
C GLU A 788 -2.95 19.92 -3.63
N PHE A 789 -2.54 19.53 -2.43
CA PHE A 789 -3.43 19.17 -1.33
C PHE A 789 -3.20 20.14 -0.18
N ILE A 790 -4.28 20.76 0.29
CA ILE A 790 -4.24 21.69 1.43
C ILE A 790 -5.07 21.10 2.56
N ASN A 791 -4.42 20.88 3.69
CA ASN A 791 -5.06 20.41 4.93
C ASN A 791 -4.96 21.50 5.99
N LEU A 792 -6.07 21.73 6.72
CA LEU A 792 -6.13 22.70 7.80
C LEU A 792 -6.83 22.09 9.02
N ARG A 793 -6.30 22.37 10.21
CA ARG A 793 -6.89 22.00 11.49
C ARG A 793 -6.75 23.15 12.48
N THR A 794 -7.79 23.44 13.23
CA THR A 794 -7.79 24.52 14.24
C THR A 794 -8.69 24.15 15.41
N GLY A 795 -8.37 24.66 16.59
CA GLY A 795 -9.16 24.34 17.76
C GLY A 795 -8.70 25.04 19.02
N LEU A 796 -9.30 24.61 20.10
CA LEU A 796 -8.99 25.03 21.47
C LEU A 796 -8.60 23.82 22.30
N ARG A 797 -7.51 23.92 23.04
CA ARG A 797 -7.09 22.99 24.08
C ARG A 797 -7.30 23.59 25.46
N PHE A 798 -7.76 22.80 26.40
CA PHE A 798 -8.09 23.22 27.75
C PHE A 798 -7.31 22.40 28.77
N ASN A 799 -6.89 23.04 29.85
CA ASN A 799 -6.20 22.41 30.99
C ASN A 799 -4.98 21.60 30.55
N ASP A 800 -4.04 22.23 29.88
CA ASP A 800 -2.82 21.61 29.33
C ASP A 800 -3.11 20.43 28.38
N GLY A 801 -4.18 20.56 27.56
CA GLY A 801 -4.54 19.57 26.56
C GLY A 801 -5.35 18.37 27.08
N GLN A 802 -5.79 18.38 28.36
CA GLN A 802 -6.69 17.34 28.88
C GLN A 802 -8.01 17.26 28.12
N PHE A 803 -8.49 18.37 27.55
CA PHE A 803 -9.65 18.41 26.69
C PHE A 803 -9.39 19.29 25.47
N ALA A 804 -9.82 18.87 24.28
CA ALA A 804 -9.71 19.67 23.08
C ALA A 804 -10.98 19.57 22.20
N ILE A 805 -11.28 20.67 21.49
CA ILE A 805 -12.28 20.71 20.42
C ILE A 805 -11.60 21.26 19.19
N GLU A 806 -11.68 20.53 18.07
CA GLU A 806 -10.96 20.82 16.85
C GLU A 806 -11.91 20.76 15.66
N GLY A 807 -11.72 21.67 14.69
CA GLY A 807 -12.29 21.54 13.35
C GLY A 807 -11.19 21.27 12.33
N PHE A 808 -11.49 20.44 11.34
CA PHE A 808 -10.53 20.10 10.30
C PHE A 808 -11.14 20.14 8.90
N VAL A 809 -10.30 20.36 7.91
CA VAL A 809 -10.57 20.13 6.49
C VAL A 809 -9.34 19.53 5.84
N ASN A 810 -9.53 18.39 5.15
CA ASN A 810 -8.51 17.73 4.35
C ASN A 810 -8.86 17.92 2.88
N ASN A 811 -7.84 18.09 2.01
CA ASN A 811 -8.02 18.36 0.60
C ASN A 811 -8.98 19.56 0.35
N LEU A 812 -8.65 20.73 0.93
CA LEU A 812 -9.48 21.94 0.85
C LEU A 812 -9.86 22.34 -0.59
N THR A 813 -8.96 22.10 -1.55
CA THR A 813 -9.15 22.40 -2.98
C THR A 813 -10.07 21.40 -3.68
N ASP A 814 -10.43 20.29 -3.02
CA ASP A 814 -11.28 19.21 -3.57
C ASP A 814 -10.71 18.57 -4.85
N ASN A 815 -9.39 18.44 -4.92
CA ASN A 815 -8.73 17.80 -6.04
C ASN A 815 -9.09 16.32 -6.11
N VAL A 816 -9.61 15.87 -7.25
CA VAL A 816 -9.87 14.45 -7.51
C VAL A 816 -8.69 13.85 -8.27
N VAL A 817 -8.21 12.72 -7.80
CA VAL A 817 -6.93 12.18 -8.20
C VAL A 817 -7.05 10.73 -8.60
N ARG A 818 -6.43 10.40 -9.74
CA ARG A 818 -6.24 9.02 -10.18
C ARG A 818 -5.14 8.36 -9.34
N GLY A 819 -5.49 7.30 -8.63
CA GLY A 819 -4.51 6.49 -7.91
C GLY A 819 -3.81 5.49 -8.81
N VAL A 820 -4.58 4.65 -9.50
CA VAL A 820 -4.13 3.67 -10.50
C VAL A 820 -5.08 3.71 -11.68
N THR A 821 -4.54 3.71 -12.89
CA THR A 821 -5.30 3.56 -14.14
C THR A 821 -4.99 2.21 -14.80
N PHE A 822 -5.98 1.64 -15.46
CA PHE A 822 -5.88 0.30 -16.03
C PHE A 822 -6.80 0.11 -17.25
N ASN A 823 -6.57 -0.96 -18.01
CA ASN A 823 -7.45 -1.41 -19.08
C ASN A 823 -8.77 -1.91 -18.52
N THR A 824 -9.91 -1.37 -18.94
CA THR A 824 -11.22 -1.91 -18.57
C THR A 824 -11.39 -3.32 -19.15
N THR A 825 -11.81 -4.26 -18.31
CA THR A 825 -11.87 -5.69 -18.66
C THR A 825 -12.83 -5.93 -19.85
N LEU A 826 -12.39 -6.72 -20.84
CA LEU A 826 -13.19 -7.16 -22.00
C LEU A 826 -13.85 -6.02 -22.82
N ARG A 827 -13.31 -4.79 -22.78
CA ARG A 827 -13.86 -3.61 -23.50
C ARG A 827 -13.13 -3.29 -24.80
N GLY A 828 -12.17 -4.08 -25.19
CA GLY A 828 -11.37 -3.87 -26.39
C GLY A 828 -10.00 -4.54 -26.30
N SER A 829 -9.08 -4.14 -27.17
CA SER A 829 -7.71 -4.63 -27.13
C SER A 829 -6.73 -3.51 -27.51
N GLY A 830 -5.56 -3.54 -26.91
CA GLY A 830 -4.50 -2.58 -27.17
C GLY A 830 -4.93 -1.12 -26.95
N ALA A 831 -4.52 -0.21 -27.82
CA ALA A 831 -4.87 1.22 -27.77
C ALA A 831 -6.38 1.51 -27.94
N ALA A 832 -7.15 0.53 -28.39
CA ALA A 832 -8.60 0.62 -28.56
C ALA A 832 -9.36 0.12 -27.33
N ASN A 833 -8.69 -0.18 -26.20
CA ASN A 833 -9.36 -0.58 -24.99
C ASN A 833 -9.85 0.65 -24.20
N SER A 834 -10.95 0.49 -23.47
CA SER A 834 -11.40 1.48 -22.47
C SER A 834 -10.41 1.60 -21.32
N ARG A 835 -10.39 2.76 -20.65
CA ARG A 835 -9.52 3.03 -19.48
C ARG A 835 -10.35 3.44 -18.28
N SER A 836 -10.07 2.81 -17.16
CA SER A 836 -10.68 3.10 -15.87
C SER A 836 -9.63 3.49 -14.85
N ALA A 837 -10.05 4.17 -13.77
CA ALA A 837 -9.18 4.61 -12.69
C ALA A 837 -9.84 4.39 -11.33
N PHE A 838 -9.04 4.00 -10.34
CA PHE A 838 -9.39 4.13 -8.93
C PHE A 838 -9.03 5.54 -8.45
N SER A 839 -10.00 6.23 -7.86
CA SER A 839 -9.81 7.59 -7.36
C SER A 839 -9.43 7.61 -5.89
N LEU A 840 -8.65 8.64 -5.48
CA LEU A 840 -8.39 8.92 -4.09
C LEU A 840 -9.58 9.66 -3.44
N GLN A 841 -9.56 9.72 -2.10
CA GLN A 841 -10.61 10.36 -1.31
C GLN A 841 -10.71 11.88 -1.65
N PRO A 842 -11.93 12.41 -1.84
CA PRO A 842 -12.16 13.84 -2.08
C PRO A 842 -11.99 14.65 -0.79
N ARG A 843 -12.34 15.94 -0.85
CA ARG A 843 -12.36 16.83 0.32
C ARG A 843 -13.23 16.26 1.45
N THR A 844 -12.64 16.22 2.65
CA THR A 844 -13.35 15.91 3.90
C THR A 844 -13.22 17.04 4.90
N TYR A 845 -14.20 17.18 5.78
CA TYR A 845 -14.19 18.15 6.88
C TYR A 845 -15.00 17.61 8.05
N GLY A 846 -14.66 18.07 9.24
CA GLY A 846 -15.34 17.58 10.43
C GLY A 846 -14.91 18.28 11.71
N VAL A 847 -15.38 17.73 12.82
CA VAL A 847 -15.06 18.18 14.17
C VAL A 847 -14.60 16.98 14.99
N THR A 848 -13.54 17.17 15.78
CA THR A 848 -13.02 16.19 16.71
C THR A 848 -13.08 16.74 18.14
N VAL A 849 -13.47 15.89 19.08
CA VAL A 849 -13.38 16.15 20.51
C VAL A 849 -12.39 15.15 21.11
N ARG A 850 -11.46 15.64 21.91
CA ARG A 850 -10.45 14.81 22.58
C ARG A 850 -10.51 15.01 24.08
N ALA A 851 -10.31 13.93 24.82
CA ALA A 851 -10.14 13.94 26.28
C ALA A 851 -8.97 13.02 26.66
N LYS A 852 -8.08 13.53 27.54
CA LYS A 852 -6.94 12.79 28.12
C LYS A 852 -7.07 12.83 29.66
N PHE A 853 -6.72 11.74 30.33
CA PHE A 853 -6.83 11.63 31.79
C PHE A 853 -5.76 10.72 32.38
#